data_6d9e51b16cc6c341713ab31930ed820e
#
_entry.id   6d9e51b16cc6c341713ab31930ed820e
#
_cell.length_a   1.000
_cell.length_b   1.000
_cell.length_c   1.000
_cell.angle_alpha   90.00
_cell.angle_beta   90.00
_cell.angle_gamma   90.00
#
_symmetry.space_group_name_H-M   'P 1'
#
loop_
_entity.id
_entity.type
_entity.pdbx_description
1 polymer ?
#
loop_
_entity_poly.entity_id
_entity_poly.type
_entity_poly.pdbx_seq_one_letter_code
_entity_poly.pdbx_strand_id
1 'polypeptide(L)'
;MLDAPKSGLKGLIENWKSDIIAAISVSLVALPLALGIAIASDVEPIAGVFSAIIGGIITTFFRGSHIAINGPAAGLIAVILSSLALWEGDDQKLNYVFAAIVVSGGIQVILGFLKMGRFADIFHSSVIHGILAAIGIIIFAKQIHFALGTESSSTDVIGTLKDAVLQIPNINPAVFSISLAGLLLLIFHSRISYKFFHFLPAPMWVLVISIPFVYAFNFFDPHSFSLFGKTYSVGPELLVNIPDNIWDTIYFPNFSQIGTLNFWTSVISITMIASIESLASGKAIDKLDPFKRKSDPNKDLIGIGLSTMASGAIGGLPIINVIVRSTVNVNNNAKTKWSNFYHGIFLLAFVFVLAPVIQKVPLAALAILLVYTGYKLASPKVFKHVYDQGVEQLIFFIGTLVITLYTDLLIGIFGGLALALVMHMLLAKVPIRDFFRMIYKSGSNLAAKENGNYDLNIKGIANFLATLKINSLIDKIPSGSNVKINLADARLVDFSILENLYDFQKSHAATGGKVQITGLNKHISTTTNKLSLKLLRTSGHRLTNRQVKLKQLAEKNDWNFTTEPNDHIDFFDSFTFFKSRPIEEKLNKISGKTDDANWKIIDVVFEEGAFMALEEYRTTLGVIHFPFEIPEFTIEKKGFFDKYLHLSEYQEKHHKLYHDFSPEYTVKVNSQTAMKKFMNDELKQLILAMDLHHLESNGEAILIFTNDLRFAPIGAMSKIVQFKEALKSIIKLNAE
;
A
#
# COMPACT_ATOMS: atom_id res chain seq x y z
N MET A 1 14.72 11.70 16.78
CA MET A 1 14.13 10.36 16.51
C MET A 1 13.37 9.92 17.74
N LEU A 2 12.17 9.34 17.58
CA LEU A 2 11.46 8.71 18.70
C LEU A 2 12.30 7.51 19.18
N ASP A 3 12.50 7.40 20.48
CA ASP A 3 13.21 6.24 21.04
C ASP A 3 12.40 4.96 20.77
N ALA A 4 13.06 3.97 20.17
CA ALA A 4 12.40 2.71 19.84
C ALA A 4 11.95 1.99 21.13
N PRO A 5 10.70 1.47 21.19
CA PRO A 5 10.21 0.74 22.36
C PRO A 5 11.08 -0.49 22.66
N LYS A 6 11.28 -0.76 23.94
CA LYS A 6 12.00 -1.97 24.36
C LYS A 6 11.28 -3.23 23.88
N SER A 7 12.04 -4.27 23.58
CA SER A 7 11.52 -5.56 23.16
C SER A 7 11.25 -6.51 24.33
N GLY A 8 10.52 -7.61 24.09
CA GLY A 8 10.25 -8.66 25.07
C GLY A 8 9.34 -8.22 26.22
N LEU A 9 9.54 -8.78 27.42
CA LEU A 9 8.71 -8.50 28.58
C LEU A 9 8.83 -7.05 29.09
N LYS A 10 9.98 -6.40 28.89
CA LYS A 10 10.12 -4.98 29.24
C LYS A 10 9.24 -4.11 28.36
N GLY A 11 9.18 -4.42 27.06
CA GLY A 11 8.26 -3.75 26.15
C GLY A 11 6.79 -3.93 26.51
N LEU A 12 6.41 -5.13 26.95
CA LEU A 12 5.08 -5.41 27.47
C LEU A 12 4.72 -4.48 28.64
N ILE A 13 5.56 -4.45 29.67
CA ILE A 13 5.29 -3.68 30.90
C ILE A 13 5.22 -2.17 30.62
N GLU A 14 6.07 -1.65 29.75
CA GLU A 14 6.14 -0.21 29.47
C GLU A 14 5.04 0.28 28.51
N ASN A 15 4.52 -0.59 27.61
CA ASN A 15 3.63 -0.15 26.52
C ASN A 15 2.25 -0.83 26.49
N TRP A 16 1.90 -1.63 27.53
CA TRP A 16 0.67 -2.44 27.55
C TRP A 16 -0.61 -1.62 27.30
N LYS A 17 -0.71 -0.38 27.83
CA LYS A 17 -1.89 0.47 27.66
C LYS A 17 -2.12 0.82 26.18
N SER A 18 -1.07 1.23 25.50
CA SER A 18 -1.10 1.59 24.07
C SER A 18 -1.41 0.36 23.21
N ASP A 19 -0.76 -0.78 23.51
CA ASP A 19 -0.94 -2.02 22.76
C ASP A 19 -2.33 -2.64 22.96
N ILE A 20 -2.94 -2.52 24.13
CA ILE A 20 -4.32 -2.97 24.40
C ILE A 20 -5.33 -2.13 23.61
N ILE A 21 -5.22 -0.80 23.62
CA ILE A 21 -6.14 0.07 22.89
C ILE A 21 -6.08 -0.23 21.41
N ALA A 22 -4.88 -0.36 20.86
CA ALA A 22 -4.70 -0.74 19.47
C ALA A 22 -5.28 -2.13 19.16
N ALA A 23 -5.06 -3.11 20.04
CA ALA A 23 -5.55 -4.47 19.89
C ALA A 23 -7.09 -4.57 19.88
N ILE A 24 -7.79 -3.81 20.74
CA ILE A 24 -9.26 -3.73 20.71
C ILE A 24 -9.73 -3.23 19.34
N SER A 25 -9.18 -2.12 18.86
CA SER A 25 -9.54 -1.56 17.56
C SER A 25 -9.28 -2.54 16.42
N VAL A 26 -8.15 -3.25 16.47
CA VAL A 26 -7.81 -4.29 15.48
C VAL A 26 -8.79 -5.45 15.55
N SER A 27 -9.15 -5.92 16.75
CA SER A 27 -10.07 -7.07 16.92
C SER A 27 -11.45 -6.79 16.37
N LEU A 28 -11.93 -5.57 16.53
CA LEU A 28 -13.21 -5.11 15.95
C LEU A 28 -13.19 -5.10 14.42
N VAL A 29 -12.05 -4.80 13.78
CA VAL A 29 -11.90 -4.90 12.32
C VAL A 29 -11.73 -6.35 11.88
N ALA A 30 -11.00 -7.13 12.66
CA ALA A 30 -10.58 -8.47 12.29
C ALA A 30 -11.72 -9.49 12.35
N LEU A 31 -12.65 -9.35 13.30
CA LEU A 31 -13.75 -10.30 13.48
C LEU A 31 -14.61 -10.44 12.21
N PRO A 32 -15.22 -9.37 11.65
CA PRO A 32 -16.04 -9.51 10.44
C PRO A 32 -15.23 -9.98 9.23
N LEU A 33 -13.97 -9.52 9.10
CA LEU A 33 -13.12 -9.94 8.00
C LEU A 33 -12.72 -11.42 8.10
N ALA A 34 -12.47 -11.93 9.31
CA ALA A 34 -12.10 -13.32 9.50
C ALA A 34 -13.27 -14.28 9.19
N LEU A 35 -14.48 -13.92 9.65
CA LEU A 35 -15.72 -14.64 9.31
C LEU A 35 -15.96 -14.66 7.80
N GLY A 36 -15.88 -13.47 7.16
CA GLY A 36 -16.09 -13.35 5.72
C GLY A 36 -15.07 -14.12 4.89
N ILE A 37 -13.77 -14.08 5.28
CA ILE A 37 -12.71 -14.84 4.58
C ILE A 37 -12.97 -16.35 4.67
N ALA A 38 -13.40 -16.88 5.81
CA ALA A 38 -13.73 -18.29 5.95
C ALA A 38 -14.89 -18.70 5.04
N ILE A 39 -15.98 -17.94 5.07
CA ILE A 39 -17.14 -18.16 4.18
C ILE A 39 -16.73 -18.11 2.71
N ALA A 40 -15.95 -17.09 2.33
CA ALA A 40 -15.47 -16.95 0.97
C ALA A 40 -14.51 -18.08 0.53
N SER A 41 -13.90 -18.77 1.50
CA SER A 41 -13.02 -19.92 1.28
C SER A 41 -13.78 -21.27 1.28
N ASP A 42 -15.10 -21.25 1.36
CA ASP A 42 -15.97 -22.45 1.49
C ASP A 42 -15.62 -23.27 2.76
N VAL A 43 -15.36 -22.56 3.87
CA VAL A 43 -15.01 -23.13 5.18
C VAL A 43 -15.93 -22.51 6.24
N GLU A 44 -16.16 -23.25 7.33
CA GLU A 44 -16.96 -22.78 8.45
C GLU A 44 -16.52 -21.37 8.93
N PRO A 45 -17.45 -20.43 9.18
CA PRO A 45 -17.13 -19.05 9.53
C PRO A 45 -16.16 -18.93 10.71
N ILE A 46 -16.35 -19.77 11.71
CA ILE A 46 -15.54 -19.76 12.95
C ILE A 46 -14.08 -20.16 12.70
N ALA A 47 -13.78 -20.95 11.66
CA ALA A 47 -12.43 -21.35 11.30
C ALA A 47 -11.52 -20.14 11.01
N GLY A 48 -12.08 -19.09 10.38
CA GLY A 48 -11.36 -17.84 10.16
C GLY A 48 -11.04 -17.12 11.46
N VAL A 49 -11.93 -17.17 12.44
CA VAL A 49 -11.69 -16.56 13.76
C VAL A 49 -10.66 -17.36 14.55
N PHE A 50 -10.71 -18.71 14.52
CA PHE A 50 -9.67 -19.55 15.11
C PHE A 50 -8.28 -19.23 14.55
N SER A 51 -8.19 -19.06 13.23
CA SER A 51 -6.93 -18.68 12.59
C SER A 51 -6.43 -17.33 13.07
N ALA A 52 -7.31 -16.35 13.25
CA ALA A 52 -6.93 -15.04 13.76
C ALA A 52 -6.51 -15.09 15.25
N ILE A 53 -7.18 -15.90 16.08
CA ILE A 53 -6.82 -16.13 17.49
C ILE A 53 -5.43 -16.76 17.57
N ILE A 54 -5.20 -17.87 16.84
CA ILE A 54 -3.92 -18.58 16.81
C ILE A 54 -2.82 -17.70 16.27
N GLY A 55 -3.08 -16.97 15.17
CA GLY A 55 -2.15 -16.01 14.59
C GLY A 55 -1.79 -14.89 15.57
N GLY A 56 -2.77 -14.38 16.32
CA GLY A 56 -2.54 -13.40 17.37
C GLY A 56 -1.66 -13.94 18.50
N ILE A 57 -1.97 -15.10 19.01
CA ILE A 57 -1.31 -15.67 20.19
C ILE A 57 0.05 -16.28 19.84
N ILE A 58 0.07 -17.32 18.99
CA ILE A 58 1.28 -18.12 18.74
C ILE A 58 2.34 -17.32 18.00
N THR A 59 1.95 -16.62 16.90
CA THR A 59 2.93 -15.89 16.08
C THR A 59 3.69 -14.85 16.90
N THR A 60 3.05 -14.23 17.91
CA THR A 60 3.67 -13.19 18.74
C THR A 60 4.96 -13.65 19.42
N PHE A 61 5.09 -14.92 19.77
CA PHE A 61 6.27 -15.43 20.45
C PHE A 61 7.45 -15.71 19.50
N PHE A 62 7.18 -16.06 18.26
CA PHE A 62 8.19 -16.59 17.32
C PHE A 62 8.54 -15.64 16.16
N ARG A 63 7.75 -14.57 15.94
CA ARG A 63 7.89 -13.68 14.78
C ARG A 63 9.07 -12.72 14.85
N GLY A 64 9.50 -12.24 13.70
CA GLY A 64 10.50 -11.19 13.52
C GLY A 64 9.93 -9.77 13.42
N SER A 65 8.64 -9.62 13.08
CA SER A 65 7.97 -8.34 12.94
C SER A 65 7.60 -7.70 14.28
N HIS A 66 7.62 -6.36 14.35
CA HIS A 66 7.39 -5.60 15.59
C HIS A 66 5.92 -5.23 15.81
N ILE A 67 5.19 -4.88 14.77
CA ILE A 67 3.83 -4.33 14.83
C ILE A 67 2.83 -5.02 13.90
N ALA A 68 3.24 -6.08 13.19
CA ALA A 68 2.35 -6.84 12.31
C ALA A 68 1.19 -7.46 13.11
N ILE A 69 0.05 -7.61 12.47
CA ILE A 69 -1.08 -8.40 12.96
C ILE A 69 -1.21 -9.64 12.07
N ASN A 70 -1.38 -10.79 12.69
CA ASN A 70 -1.41 -12.09 12.04
C ASN A 70 -2.82 -12.67 12.01
N GLY A 71 -3.15 -13.38 10.94
CA GLY A 71 -4.45 -14.05 10.79
C GLY A 71 -4.72 -14.45 9.35
N PRO A 72 -5.94 -14.92 9.05
CA PRO A 72 -6.32 -15.23 7.68
C PRO A 72 -6.45 -13.95 6.87
N ALA A 73 -6.15 -14.02 5.57
CA ALA A 73 -6.23 -12.91 4.65
C ALA A 73 -6.99 -13.26 3.38
N ALA A 74 -7.54 -12.23 2.74
CA ALA A 74 -8.31 -12.37 1.52
C ALA A 74 -7.50 -12.99 0.37
N GLY A 75 -6.18 -12.77 0.33
CA GLY A 75 -5.30 -13.36 -0.66
C GLY A 75 -5.21 -14.89 -0.63
N LEU A 76 -5.58 -15.51 0.50
CA LEU A 76 -5.58 -16.96 0.63
C LEU A 76 -6.89 -17.64 0.18
N ILE A 77 -7.97 -16.88 -0.03
CA ILE A 77 -9.28 -17.43 -0.42
C ILE A 77 -9.14 -18.26 -1.70
N ALA A 78 -8.52 -17.70 -2.71
CA ALA A 78 -8.42 -18.37 -4.01
C ALA A 78 -7.60 -19.67 -3.95
N VAL A 79 -6.51 -19.72 -3.17
CA VAL A 79 -5.71 -20.93 -3.04
C VAL A 79 -6.42 -22.02 -2.23
N ILE A 80 -7.22 -21.64 -1.24
CA ILE A 80 -8.04 -22.61 -0.49
C ILE A 80 -9.15 -23.17 -1.38
N LEU A 81 -9.87 -22.32 -2.14
CA LEU A 81 -10.89 -22.77 -3.10
C LEU A 81 -10.28 -23.69 -4.18
N SER A 82 -9.14 -23.34 -4.75
CA SER A 82 -8.45 -24.18 -5.72
C SER A 82 -8.03 -25.53 -5.10
N SER A 83 -7.60 -25.52 -3.83
CA SER A 83 -7.26 -26.75 -3.12
C SER A 83 -8.48 -27.63 -2.88
N LEU A 84 -9.63 -27.06 -2.48
CA LEU A 84 -10.87 -27.80 -2.29
C LEU A 84 -11.39 -28.41 -3.60
N ALA A 85 -11.24 -27.71 -4.72
CA ALA A 85 -11.65 -28.18 -6.03
C ALA A 85 -10.90 -29.45 -6.50
N LEU A 86 -9.70 -29.72 -5.97
CA LEU A 86 -8.94 -30.93 -6.29
C LEU A 86 -9.59 -32.21 -5.73
N TRP A 87 -10.50 -32.09 -4.78
CA TRP A 87 -11.25 -33.20 -4.16
C TRP A 87 -12.77 -32.96 -4.24
N GLU A 88 -13.24 -32.38 -5.34
CA GLU A 88 -14.68 -32.18 -5.55
C GLU A 88 -15.42 -33.51 -5.54
N GLY A 89 -16.51 -33.61 -4.76
CA GLY A 89 -17.30 -34.84 -4.58
C GLY A 89 -16.80 -35.73 -3.44
N ASP A 90 -15.75 -35.41 -2.73
CA ASP A 90 -15.29 -36.14 -1.54
C ASP A 90 -15.75 -35.43 -0.26
N ASP A 91 -16.44 -36.15 0.62
CA ASP A 91 -16.95 -35.60 1.90
C ASP A 91 -15.84 -35.15 2.84
N GLN A 92 -14.61 -35.67 2.67
CA GLN A 92 -13.47 -35.32 3.48
C GLN A 92 -12.56 -34.24 2.87
N LYS A 93 -13.01 -33.56 1.81
CA LYS A 93 -12.20 -32.53 1.11
C LYS A 93 -11.63 -31.48 2.05
N LEU A 94 -12.40 -31.02 3.05
CA LEU A 94 -11.95 -30.05 4.07
C LEU A 94 -10.79 -30.61 4.92
N ASN A 95 -10.93 -31.87 5.38
CA ASN A 95 -9.91 -32.53 6.21
C ASN A 95 -8.57 -32.70 5.46
N TYR A 96 -8.62 -32.97 4.14
CA TYR A 96 -7.42 -33.05 3.30
C TYR A 96 -6.75 -31.68 3.12
N VAL A 97 -7.54 -30.63 2.92
CA VAL A 97 -7.01 -29.26 2.81
C VAL A 97 -6.40 -28.81 4.15
N PHE A 98 -7.03 -29.13 5.28
CA PHE A 98 -6.44 -28.84 6.60
C PHE A 98 -5.13 -29.60 6.83
N ALA A 99 -5.03 -30.84 6.38
CA ALA A 99 -3.78 -31.59 6.40
C ALA A 99 -2.69 -30.93 5.52
N ALA A 100 -3.07 -30.44 4.33
CA ALA A 100 -2.18 -29.68 3.47
C ALA A 100 -1.72 -28.36 4.11
N ILE A 101 -2.60 -27.65 4.85
CA ILE A 101 -2.26 -26.44 5.62
C ILE A 101 -1.24 -26.74 6.71
N VAL A 102 -1.41 -27.84 7.45
CA VAL A 102 -0.44 -28.29 8.46
C VAL A 102 0.94 -28.53 7.85
N VAL A 103 1.00 -29.29 6.75
CA VAL A 103 2.26 -29.60 6.08
C VAL A 103 2.89 -28.34 5.48
N SER A 104 2.08 -27.45 4.91
CA SER A 104 2.48 -26.12 4.44
C SER A 104 3.17 -25.30 5.52
N GLY A 105 2.55 -25.22 6.70
CA GLY A 105 3.13 -24.53 7.86
C GLY A 105 4.48 -25.14 8.27
N GLY A 106 4.59 -26.48 8.24
CA GLY A 106 5.84 -27.20 8.49
C GLY A 106 6.94 -26.82 7.49
N ILE A 107 6.60 -26.73 6.21
CA ILE A 107 7.54 -26.29 5.17
C ILE A 107 7.96 -24.84 5.39
N GLN A 108 7.02 -23.93 5.77
CA GLN A 108 7.37 -22.54 6.09
C GLN A 108 8.37 -22.44 7.25
N VAL A 109 8.21 -23.27 8.29
CA VAL A 109 9.16 -23.36 9.41
C VAL A 109 10.54 -23.77 8.91
N ILE A 110 10.61 -24.82 8.07
CA ILE A 110 11.87 -25.29 7.46
C ILE A 110 12.51 -24.19 6.62
N LEU A 111 11.74 -23.52 5.76
CA LEU A 111 12.21 -22.38 4.95
C LEU A 111 12.77 -21.24 5.82
N GLY A 112 12.15 -20.96 6.96
CA GLY A 112 12.62 -19.97 7.93
C GLY A 112 13.97 -20.36 8.53
N PHE A 113 14.15 -21.63 8.96
CA PHE A 113 15.42 -22.15 9.48
C PHE A 113 16.52 -22.18 8.41
N LEU A 114 16.18 -22.49 7.18
CA LEU A 114 17.10 -22.43 6.03
C LEU A 114 17.44 -21.01 5.58
N LYS A 115 16.90 -19.98 6.27
CA LYS A 115 17.09 -18.55 5.97
C LYS A 115 16.61 -18.16 4.57
N MET A 116 15.55 -18.80 4.11
CA MET A 116 14.98 -18.58 2.78
C MET A 116 13.97 -17.41 2.75
N GLY A 117 13.71 -16.72 3.85
CA GLY A 117 12.85 -15.53 3.88
C GLY A 117 13.25 -14.41 2.90
N ARG A 118 14.54 -14.36 2.53
CA ARG A 118 15.06 -13.44 1.52
C ARG A 118 14.67 -13.79 0.09
N PHE A 119 14.23 -15.01 -0.18
CA PHE A 119 13.78 -15.39 -1.53
C PHE A 119 12.53 -14.62 -1.97
N ALA A 120 11.77 -14.08 -1.03
CA ALA A 120 10.69 -13.15 -1.36
C ALA A 120 11.15 -11.90 -2.13
N ASP A 121 12.43 -11.55 -2.04
CA ASP A 121 13.02 -10.43 -2.79
C ASP A 121 13.16 -10.70 -4.30
N ILE A 122 13.06 -11.96 -4.72
CA ILE A 122 13.11 -12.36 -6.14
C ILE A 122 11.77 -12.05 -6.83
N PHE A 123 10.66 -12.01 -6.09
CA PHE A 123 9.36 -11.80 -6.73
C PHE A 123 9.22 -10.37 -7.21
N HIS A 124 8.93 -10.24 -8.49
CA HIS A 124 8.75 -8.95 -9.14
C HIS A 124 7.48 -8.26 -8.61
N SER A 125 7.60 -7.01 -8.18
CA SER A 125 6.50 -6.27 -7.52
C SER A 125 5.23 -6.22 -8.39
N SER A 126 5.36 -5.96 -9.69
CA SER A 126 4.22 -5.89 -10.61
C SER A 126 3.52 -7.25 -10.81
N VAL A 127 4.27 -8.37 -10.70
CA VAL A 127 3.70 -9.73 -10.71
C VAL A 127 2.86 -9.94 -9.45
N ILE A 128 3.38 -9.53 -8.27
CA ILE A 128 2.63 -9.60 -7.00
C ILE A 128 1.33 -8.77 -7.10
N HIS A 129 1.41 -7.55 -7.61
CA HIS A 129 0.22 -6.72 -7.82
C HIS A 129 -0.78 -7.34 -8.79
N GLY A 130 -0.31 -8.02 -9.86
CA GLY A 130 -1.15 -8.76 -10.81
C GLY A 130 -1.92 -9.90 -10.15
N ILE A 131 -1.24 -10.66 -9.28
CA ILE A 131 -1.86 -11.73 -8.48
C ILE A 131 -2.90 -11.15 -7.53
N LEU A 132 -2.56 -10.09 -6.79
CA LEU A 132 -3.49 -9.45 -5.86
C LEU A 132 -4.74 -8.92 -6.56
N ALA A 133 -4.58 -8.37 -7.78
CA ALA A 133 -5.72 -7.94 -8.58
C ALA A 133 -6.58 -9.13 -9.06
N ALA A 134 -5.96 -10.23 -9.48
CA ALA A 134 -6.66 -11.46 -9.83
C ALA A 134 -7.44 -12.02 -8.65
N ILE A 135 -6.82 -12.10 -7.46
CA ILE A 135 -7.48 -12.47 -6.21
C ILE A 135 -8.67 -11.54 -5.93
N GLY A 136 -8.48 -10.23 -6.11
CA GLY A 136 -9.56 -9.25 -5.95
C GLY A 136 -10.77 -9.53 -6.85
N ILE A 137 -10.52 -9.87 -8.11
CA ILE A 137 -11.58 -10.23 -9.08
C ILE A 137 -12.25 -11.56 -8.70
N ILE A 138 -11.48 -12.57 -8.27
CA ILE A 138 -12.01 -13.86 -7.83
C ILE A 138 -12.94 -13.69 -6.61
N ILE A 139 -12.49 -12.91 -5.62
CA ILE A 139 -13.30 -12.62 -4.43
C ILE A 139 -14.57 -11.87 -4.81
N PHE A 140 -14.43 -10.83 -5.64
CA PHE A 140 -15.57 -10.06 -6.12
C PHE A 140 -16.60 -10.97 -6.83
N ALA A 141 -16.15 -11.80 -7.76
CA ALA A 141 -17.01 -12.73 -8.50
C ALA A 141 -17.77 -13.69 -7.58
N LYS A 142 -17.07 -14.30 -6.63
CA LYS A 142 -17.68 -15.27 -5.69
C LYS A 142 -18.65 -14.62 -4.71
N GLN A 143 -18.37 -13.40 -4.26
CA GLN A 143 -19.14 -12.76 -3.19
C GLN A 143 -20.27 -11.86 -3.71
N ILE A 144 -20.26 -11.46 -4.97
CA ILE A 144 -21.30 -10.57 -5.52
C ILE A 144 -22.67 -11.22 -5.50
N HIS A 145 -22.78 -12.53 -5.70
CA HIS A 145 -24.05 -13.25 -5.66
C HIS A 145 -24.64 -13.29 -4.25
N PHE A 146 -23.81 -13.52 -3.21
CA PHE A 146 -24.24 -13.41 -1.82
C PHE A 146 -24.68 -11.99 -1.46
N ALA A 147 -24.03 -10.97 -2.00
CA ALA A 147 -24.39 -9.56 -1.80
C ALA A 147 -25.70 -9.17 -2.52
N LEU A 148 -26.04 -9.82 -3.62
CA LEU A 148 -27.26 -9.59 -4.39
C LEU A 148 -28.41 -10.52 -4.01
N GLY A 149 -28.14 -11.59 -3.25
CA GLY A 149 -29.11 -12.65 -2.94
C GLY A 149 -29.52 -13.42 -4.19
N THR A 150 -28.56 -13.72 -5.07
CA THR A 150 -28.72 -14.49 -6.31
C THR A 150 -27.80 -15.69 -6.30
N GLU A 151 -28.01 -16.63 -7.21
CA GLU A 151 -27.15 -17.80 -7.39
C GLU A 151 -26.45 -17.73 -8.75
N SER A 152 -25.22 -18.23 -8.81
CA SER A 152 -24.50 -18.39 -10.08
C SER A 152 -24.68 -19.82 -10.60
N SER A 153 -24.91 -19.96 -11.89
CA SER A 153 -24.91 -21.24 -12.59
C SER A 153 -23.51 -21.66 -13.05
N SER A 154 -22.55 -20.72 -13.05
CA SER A 154 -21.20 -20.91 -13.53
C SER A 154 -20.23 -21.18 -12.38
N THR A 155 -19.23 -22.01 -12.62
CA THR A 155 -18.15 -22.34 -11.68
C THR A 155 -16.90 -21.50 -11.90
N ASP A 156 -16.68 -21.05 -13.14
CA ASP A 156 -15.53 -20.22 -13.51
C ASP A 156 -15.77 -18.72 -13.18
N VAL A 157 -14.70 -18.00 -12.94
CA VAL A 157 -14.74 -16.60 -12.49
C VAL A 157 -15.44 -15.67 -13.47
N ILE A 158 -15.16 -15.85 -14.77
CA ILE A 158 -15.72 -14.97 -15.82
C ILE A 158 -17.20 -15.28 -16.02
N GLY A 159 -17.58 -16.56 -16.02
CA GLY A 159 -18.98 -16.97 -16.06
C GLY A 159 -19.78 -16.45 -14.88
N THR A 160 -19.23 -16.56 -13.65
CA THR A 160 -19.86 -16.03 -12.44
C THR A 160 -20.08 -14.50 -12.53
N LEU A 161 -19.12 -13.74 -13.05
CA LEU A 161 -19.31 -12.30 -13.28
C LEU A 161 -20.38 -11.99 -14.34
N LYS A 162 -20.43 -12.79 -15.41
CA LYS A 162 -21.47 -12.68 -16.43
C LYS A 162 -22.86 -12.99 -15.83
N ASP A 163 -22.95 -14.06 -15.04
CA ASP A 163 -24.18 -14.42 -14.34
C ASP A 163 -24.65 -13.31 -13.41
N ALA A 164 -23.75 -12.66 -12.67
CA ALA A 164 -24.10 -11.54 -11.80
C ALA A 164 -24.82 -10.41 -12.56
N VAL A 165 -24.40 -10.13 -13.80
CA VAL A 165 -25.07 -9.14 -14.66
C VAL A 165 -26.42 -9.65 -15.16
N LEU A 166 -26.50 -10.92 -15.57
CA LEU A 166 -27.74 -11.52 -16.07
C LEU A 166 -28.81 -11.69 -14.96
N GLN A 167 -28.36 -11.87 -13.71
CA GLN A 167 -29.23 -12.02 -12.55
C GLN A 167 -29.70 -10.69 -11.92
N ILE A 168 -29.30 -9.53 -12.48
CA ILE A 168 -29.78 -8.21 -12.01
C ILE A 168 -31.32 -8.15 -11.87
N PRO A 169 -32.12 -8.68 -12.82
CA PRO A 169 -33.56 -8.68 -12.66
C PRO A 169 -34.08 -9.57 -11.51
N ASN A 170 -33.28 -10.49 -10.99
CA ASN A 170 -33.65 -11.48 -9.96
C ASN A 170 -33.02 -11.17 -8.59
N ILE A 171 -32.47 -9.98 -8.41
CA ILE A 171 -31.89 -9.53 -7.15
C ILE A 171 -32.93 -9.61 -6.03
N ASN A 172 -32.56 -10.24 -4.90
CA ASN A 172 -33.38 -10.28 -3.71
C ASN A 172 -33.38 -8.90 -3.01
N PRO A 173 -34.52 -8.20 -2.94
CA PRO A 173 -34.54 -6.83 -2.41
C PRO A 173 -34.16 -6.72 -0.94
N ALA A 174 -34.47 -7.73 -0.11
CA ALA A 174 -34.11 -7.75 1.30
C ALA A 174 -32.58 -7.86 1.47
N VAL A 175 -31.96 -8.81 0.77
CA VAL A 175 -30.51 -9.02 0.78
C VAL A 175 -29.77 -7.82 0.20
N PHE A 176 -30.24 -7.31 -0.94
CA PHE A 176 -29.62 -6.17 -1.61
C PHE A 176 -29.68 -4.89 -0.78
N SER A 177 -30.79 -4.66 -0.03
CA SER A 177 -30.89 -3.47 0.82
C SER A 177 -29.82 -3.44 1.91
N ILE A 178 -29.48 -4.61 2.48
CA ILE A 178 -28.37 -4.76 3.45
C ILE A 178 -27.04 -4.46 2.78
N SER A 179 -26.80 -5.06 1.62
CA SER A 179 -25.55 -4.87 0.87
C SER A 179 -25.37 -3.43 0.42
N LEU A 180 -26.43 -2.77 -0.05
CA LEU A 180 -26.40 -1.36 -0.46
C LEU A 180 -26.11 -0.45 0.73
N ALA A 181 -26.79 -0.65 1.86
CA ALA A 181 -26.55 0.11 3.08
C ALA A 181 -25.09 -0.05 3.55
N GLY A 182 -24.59 -1.29 3.56
CA GLY A 182 -23.19 -1.60 3.89
C GLY A 182 -22.19 -0.94 2.93
N LEU A 183 -22.44 -1.00 1.61
CA LEU A 183 -21.59 -0.39 0.60
C LEU A 183 -21.53 1.14 0.75
N LEU A 184 -22.68 1.78 0.91
CA LEU A 184 -22.75 3.23 1.13
C LEU A 184 -21.97 3.63 2.37
N LEU A 185 -22.11 2.87 3.45
CA LEU A 185 -21.35 3.10 4.67
C LEU A 185 -19.84 2.98 4.42
N LEU A 186 -19.37 1.92 3.76
CA LEU A 186 -17.94 1.73 3.46
C LEU A 186 -17.35 2.86 2.61
N ILE A 187 -18.13 3.41 1.67
CA ILE A 187 -17.69 4.52 0.81
C ILE A 187 -17.68 5.85 1.57
N PHE A 188 -18.70 6.11 2.38
CA PHE A 188 -18.88 7.44 2.99
C PHE A 188 -18.39 7.57 4.42
N HIS A 189 -18.07 6.46 5.12
CA HIS A 189 -17.64 6.47 6.52
C HIS A 189 -16.47 7.44 6.79
N SER A 190 -15.48 7.49 5.93
CA SER A 190 -14.34 8.39 6.07
C SER A 190 -14.68 9.87 5.86
N ARG A 191 -15.83 10.17 5.23
CA ARG A 191 -16.32 11.54 4.97
C ARG A 191 -17.25 12.07 6.05
N ILE A 192 -17.70 11.18 6.96
CA ILE A 192 -18.61 11.57 8.06
C ILE A 192 -17.76 12.24 9.14
N SER A 193 -17.99 13.53 9.40
CA SER A 193 -17.25 14.30 10.41
C SER A 193 -17.69 14.05 11.86
N TYR A 194 -18.73 13.26 12.08
CA TYR A 194 -19.31 13.03 13.41
C TYR A 194 -18.44 12.04 14.20
N LYS A 195 -17.88 12.49 15.34
CA LYS A 195 -16.97 11.68 16.19
C LYS A 195 -17.55 10.33 16.61
N PHE A 196 -18.87 10.23 16.77
CA PHE A 196 -19.55 8.98 17.13
C PHE A 196 -19.31 7.86 16.08
N PHE A 197 -19.33 8.20 14.79
CA PHE A 197 -19.10 7.19 13.72
C PHE A 197 -17.67 6.70 13.68
N HIS A 198 -16.71 7.45 14.21
CA HIS A 198 -15.29 7.03 14.28
C HIS A 198 -14.97 6.19 15.51
N PHE A 199 -15.96 5.99 16.43
CA PHE A 199 -15.79 5.09 17.57
C PHE A 199 -15.62 3.63 17.15
N LEU A 200 -16.38 3.19 16.14
CA LEU A 200 -16.24 1.85 15.56
C LEU A 200 -15.67 1.95 14.13
N PRO A 201 -14.81 1.00 13.73
CA PRO A 201 -14.35 0.88 12.35
C PRO A 201 -15.51 0.60 11.38
N ALA A 202 -15.39 1.05 10.13
CA ALA A 202 -16.42 0.86 9.10
C ALA A 202 -16.93 -0.58 8.96
N PRO A 203 -16.08 -1.64 8.97
CA PRO A 203 -16.56 -3.02 8.91
C PRO A 203 -17.50 -3.40 10.06
N MET A 204 -17.24 -2.90 11.27
CA MET A 204 -18.15 -3.15 12.41
C MET A 204 -19.48 -2.43 12.25
N TRP A 205 -19.47 -1.20 11.74
CA TRP A 205 -20.71 -0.49 11.44
C TRP A 205 -21.58 -1.21 10.42
N VAL A 206 -20.96 -1.86 9.41
CA VAL A 206 -21.72 -2.67 8.44
C VAL A 206 -22.48 -3.79 9.16
N LEU A 207 -21.82 -4.49 10.10
CA LEU A 207 -22.50 -5.54 10.88
C LEU A 207 -23.61 -4.97 11.76
N VAL A 208 -23.32 -3.91 12.51
CA VAL A 208 -24.30 -3.28 13.42
C VAL A 208 -25.53 -2.78 12.67
N ILE A 209 -25.35 -2.13 11.53
CA ILE A 209 -26.45 -1.60 10.72
C ILE A 209 -27.22 -2.74 10.01
N SER A 210 -26.60 -3.87 9.71
CA SER A 210 -27.27 -4.98 9.07
C SER A 210 -28.30 -5.68 9.97
N ILE A 211 -28.09 -5.68 11.31
CA ILE A 211 -28.98 -6.36 12.27
C ILE A 211 -30.42 -5.82 12.24
N PRO A 212 -30.69 -4.51 12.25
CA PRO A 212 -32.06 -3.99 12.11
C PRO A 212 -32.78 -4.49 10.85
N PHE A 213 -32.09 -4.66 9.72
CA PHE A 213 -32.69 -5.22 8.50
C PHE A 213 -33.08 -6.70 8.68
N VAL A 214 -32.26 -7.49 9.42
CA VAL A 214 -32.57 -8.88 9.73
C VAL A 214 -33.90 -9.01 10.49
N TYR A 215 -34.12 -8.11 11.47
CA TYR A 215 -35.40 -8.05 12.20
C TYR A 215 -36.55 -7.50 11.33
N ALA A 216 -36.28 -6.47 10.52
CA ALA A 216 -37.30 -5.85 9.67
C ALA A 216 -37.86 -6.81 8.60
N PHE A 217 -36.98 -7.66 8.04
CA PHE A 217 -37.33 -8.66 7.03
C PHE A 217 -37.51 -10.07 7.61
N ASN A 218 -37.53 -10.23 8.94
CA ASN A 218 -37.68 -11.49 9.66
C ASN A 218 -36.86 -12.66 9.09
N PHE A 219 -35.52 -12.51 9.07
CA PHE A 219 -34.60 -13.56 8.59
C PHE A 219 -34.58 -14.81 9.49
N PHE A 220 -35.27 -14.79 10.64
CA PHE A 220 -35.24 -15.91 11.59
C PHE A 220 -36.20 -17.04 11.21
N ASP A 221 -37.26 -16.74 10.43
CA ASP A 221 -38.26 -17.70 10.00
C ASP A 221 -38.25 -17.83 8.47
N PRO A 222 -38.19 -19.06 7.92
CA PRO A 222 -38.27 -19.27 6.48
C PRO A 222 -39.60 -18.75 5.93
N HIS A 223 -39.57 -17.76 5.06
CA HIS A 223 -40.77 -17.24 4.42
C HIS A 223 -40.46 -16.67 3.04
N SER A 224 -41.49 -16.41 2.27
CA SER A 224 -41.36 -15.75 0.99
C SER A 224 -42.29 -14.54 0.90
N PHE A 225 -41.80 -13.49 0.24
CA PHE A 225 -42.61 -12.32 -0.05
C PHE A 225 -42.60 -12.01 -1.55
N SER A 226 -43.65 -11.39 -2.05
CA SER A 226 -43.78 -11.01 -3.44
C SER A 226 -43.57 -9.51 -3.61
N LEU A 227 -42.69 -9.12 -4.53
CA LEU A 227 -42.45 -7.73 -4.91
C LEU A 227 -42.29 -7.62 -6.43
N PHE A 228 -43.01 -6.68 -7.05
CA PHE A 228 -43.03 -6.48 -8.51
C PHE A 228 -43.33 -7.75 -9.33
N GLY A 229 -44.23 -8.61 -8.80
CA GLY A 229 -44.65 -9.84 -9.48
C GLY A 229 -43.65 -11.02 -9.40
N LYS A 230 -42.58 -10.86 -8.62
CA LYS A 230 -41.61 -11.93 -8.32
C LYS A 230 -41.66 -12.31 -6.85
N THR A 231 -41.42 -13.57 -6.55
CA THR A 231 -41.37 -14.13 -5.21
C THR A 231 -39.93 -14.31 -4.79
N TYR A 232 -39.59 -13.85 -3.59
CA TYR A 232 -38.25 -13.92 -3.00
C TYR A 232 -38.34 -14.69 -1.68
N SER A 233 -37.38 -15.58 -1.42
CA SER A 233 -37.25 -16.30 -0.16
C SER A 233 -36.31 -15.59 0.79
N VAL A 234 -36.61 -15.60 2.06
CA VAL A 234 -35.81 -15.11 3.17
C VAL A 234 -35.90 -16.11 4.31
N GLY A 235 -34.77 -16.40 4.95
CA GLY A 235 -34.72 -17.35 6.04
C GLY A 235 -33.37 -17.43 6.73
N PRO A 236 -33.21 -18.28 7.73
CA PRO A 236 -31.98 -18.45 8.52
C PRO A 236 -30.78 -18.86 7.68
N GLU A 237 -30.97 -19.44 6.51
CA GLU A 237 -29.92 -19.81 5.55
C GLU A 237 -29.13 -18.59 5.03
N LEU A 238 -29.67 -17.38 5.16
CA LEU A 238 -29.03 -16.12 4.80
C LEU A 238 -28.27 -15.49 5.98
N LEU A 239 -28.27 -16.11 7.15
CA LEU A 239 -27.54 -15.70 8.34
C LEU A 239 -26.25 -16.51 8.49
N VAL A 240 -25.31 -15.96 9.26
CA VAL A 240 -24.07 -16.67 9.64
C VAL A 240 -24.44 -17.84 10.55
N ASN A 241 -24.17 -19.05 10.09
CA ASN A 241 -24.36 -20.24 10.90
C ASN A 241 -23.13 -20.46 11.79
N ILE A 242 -23.33 -20.41 13.10
CA ILE A 242 -22.35 -20.86 14.11
C ILE A 242 -23.06 -21.90 14.96
N PRO A 243 -22.57 -23.14 15.01
CA PRO A 243 -23.12 -24.15 15.91
C PRO A 243 -23.12 -23.71 17.36
N ASP A 244 -24.12 -24.11 18.12
CA ASP A 244 -24.23 -23.79 19.55
C ASP A 244 -23.05 -24.32 20.34
N ASN A 245 -22.47 -25.45 19.92
CA ASN A 245 -21.27 -26.00 20.47
C ASN A 245 -20.07 -25.73 19.53
N ILE A 246 -19.24 -24.79 19.90
CA ILE A 246 -18.05 -24.40 19.12
C ILE A 246 -17.07 -25.57 18.89
N TRP A 247 -17.06 -26.55 19.77
CA TRP A 247 -16.17 -27.71 19.65
C TRP A 247 -16.55 -28.63 18.47
N ASP A 248 -17.79 -28.60 18.01
CA ASP A 248 -18.28 -29.39 16.86
C ASP A 248 -17.78 -28.82 15.51
N THR A 249 -17.22 -27.61 15.54
CA THR A 249 -16.62 -26.96 14.36
C THR A 249 -15.13 -27.27 14.19
N ILE A 250 -14.55 -28.05 15.06
CA ILE A 250 -13.14 -28.46 14.96
C ILE A 250 -13.03 -29.62 13.97
N TYR A 251 -12.44 -29.33 12.81
CA TYR A 251 -12.09 -30.35 11.83
C TYR A 251 -10.65 -30.79 12.02
N PHE A 252 -10.46 -32.09 12.19
CA PHE A 252 -9.11 -32.63 12.29
C PHE A 252 -8.52 -32.97 10.91
N PRO A 253 -7.22 -32.68 10.68
CA PRO A 253 -6.59 -32.96 9.42
C PRO A 253 -6.51 -34.47 9.11
N ASN A 254 -6.81 -34.84 7.85
CA ASN A 254 -6.66 -36.21 7.37
C ASN A 254 -5.49 -36.32 6.39
N PHE A 255 -4.45 -37.03 6.78
CA PHE A 255 -3.21 -37.20 5.99
C PHE A 255 -3.23 -38.39 5.03
N SER A 256 -4.37 -39.08 4.86
CA SER A 256 -4.45 -40.26 3.97
C SER A 256 -4.06 -39.97 2.51
N GLN A 257 -4.20 -38.72 2.08
CA GLN A 257 -3.89 -38.27 0.73
C GLN A 257 -2.44 -37.81 0.54
N ILE A 258 -1.55 -37.94 1.53
CA ILE A 258 -0.16 -37.44 1.48
C ILE A 258 0.66 -38.01 0.32
N GLY A 259 0.28 -39.20 -0.22
CA GLY A 259 0.92 -39.84 -1.38
C GLY A 259 0.44 -39.32 -2.73
N THR A 260 -0.55 -38.44 -2.79
CA THR A 260 -1.18 -37.97 -4.04
C THR A 260 -0.57 -36.67 -4.56
N LEU A 261 -0.64 -36.49 -5.90
CA LEU A 261 -0.22 -35.24 -6.54
C LEU A 261 -1.11 -34.05 -6.09
N ASN A 262 -2.41 -34.26 -5.93
CA ASN A 262 -3.36 -33.24 -5.50
C ASN A 262 -2.97 -32.67 -4.13
N PHE A 263 -2.56 -33.53 -3.19
CA PHE A 263 -2.08 -33.11 -1.87
C PHE A 263 -0.86 -32.18 -1.96
N TRP A 264 0.16 -32.59 -2.71
CA TRP A 264 1.37 -31.79 -2.85
C TRP A 264 1.16 -30.52 -3.67
N THR A 265 0.24 -30.53 -4.65
CA THR A 265 -0.17 -29.31 -5.36
C THR A 265 -0.77 -28.30 -4.39
N SER A 266 -1.68 -28.72 -3.50
CA SER A 266 -2.25 -27.87 -2.46
C SER A 266 -1.18 -27.38 -1.49
N VAL A 267 -0.32 -28.26 -0.98
CA VAL A 267 0.77 -27.92 -0.06
C VAL A 267 1.69 -26.85 -0.65
N ILE A 268 2.14 -27.06 -1.90
CA ILE A 268 3.06 -26.13 -2.56
C ILE A 268 2.38 -24.80 -2.82
N SER A 269 1.14 -24.80 -3.33
CA SER A 269 0.38 -23.58 -3.61
C SER A 269 0.14 -22.77 -2.36
N ILE A 270 -0.33 -23.38 -1.27
CA ILE A 270 -0.56 -22.72 0.01
C ILE A 270 0.77 -22.19 0.58
N THR A 271 1.82 -22.99 0.60
CA THR A 271 3.15 -22.59 1.11
C THR A 271 3.67 -21.37 0.37
N MET A 272 3.64 -21.40 -0.97
CA MET A 272 4.18 -20.31 -1.78
C MET A 272 3.38 -19.02 -1.61
N ILE A 273 2.07 -19.09 -1.76
CA ILE A 273 1.22 -17.89 -1.71
C ILE A 273 1.25 -17.28 -0.32
N ALA A 274 1.07 -18.09 0.73
CA ALA A 274 1.11 -17.61 2.11
C ALA A 274 2.48 -17.02 2.47
N SER A 275 3.59 -17.64 2.03
CA SER A 275 4.92 -17.11 2.30
C SER A 275 5.19 -15.81 1.56
N ILE A 276 4.88 -15.73 0.26
CA ILE A 276 5.11 -14.54 -0.56
C ILE A 276 4.28 -13.37 -0.02
N GLU A 277 2.97 -13.60 0.18
CA GLU A 277 2.05 -12.56 0.66
C GLU A 277 2.44 -12.09 2.05
N SER A 278 2.83 -13.00 2.93
CA SER A 278 3.24 -12.65 4.29
C SER A 278 4.54 -11.84 4.33
N LEU A 279 5.55 -12.24 3.56
CA LEU A 279 6.83 -11.54 3.52
C LEU A 279 6.73 -10.18 2.81
N ALA A 280 5.94 -10.10 1.75
CA ALA A 280 5.62 -8.82 1.09
C ALA A 280 4.89 -7.88 2.05
N SER A 281 3.89 -8.40 2.77
CA SER A 281 3.15 -7.66 3.80
C SER A 281 4.06 -7.20 4.94
N GLY A 282 4.99 -8.05 5.39
CA GLY A 282 5.96 -7.71 6.44
C GLY A 282 6.84 -6.52 6.07
N LYS A 283 7.40 -6.51 4.84
CA LYS A 283 8.18 -5.37 4.34
C LYS A 283 7.36 -4.10 4.27
N ALA A 284 6.15 -4.23 3.88
CA ALA A 284 5.23 -3.14 3.79
C ALA A 284 4.89 -2.55 5.16
N ILE A 285 4.65 -3.39 6.14
CA ILE A 285 4.38 -3.01 7.53
C ILE A 285 5.61 -2.34 8.16
N ASP A 286 6.82 -2.76 7.82
CA ASP A 286 8.06 -2.10 8.25
C ASP A 286 8.14 -0.63 7.79
N LYS A 287 7.62 -0.32 6.59
CA LYS A 287 7.53 1.07 6.10
C LYS A 287 6.55 1.92 6.92
N LEU A 288 5.50 1.30 7.48
CA LEU A 288 4.51 1.95 8.34
C LEU A 288 4.99 2.14 9.79
N ASP A 289 5.98 1.38 10.24
CA ASP A 289 6.47 1.47 11.62
C ASP A 289 7.01 2.89 11.90
N PRO A 290 6.42 3.65 12.85
CA PRO A 290 6.90 4.98 13.21
C PRO A 290 8.36 4.99 13.68
N PHE A 291 8.83 3.85 14.21
CA PHE A 291 10.19 3.67 14.70
C PHE A 291 11.16 3.13 13.64
N LYS A 292 10.66 2.88 12.39
CA LYS A 292 11.45 2.36 11.25
C LYS A 292 12.23 1.08 11.53
N ARG A 293 11.70 0.23 12.43
CA ARG A 293 12.32 -1.06 12.76
C ARG A 293 12.13 -2.03 11.61
N LYS A 294 13.17 -2.81 11.30
CA LYS A 294 13.11 -3.85 10.26
C LYS A 294 12.74 -5.19 10.88
N SER A 295 11.84 -5.90 10.24
CA SER A 295 11.46 -7.27 10.58
C SER A 295 12.52 -8.27 10.12
N ASP A 296 12.67 -9.37 10.86
CA ASP A 296 13.45 -10.53 10.42
C ASP A 296 12.55 -11.48 9.63
N PRO A 297 12.70 -11.57 8.29
CA PRO A 297 11.82 -12.36 7.45
C PRO A 297 11.91 -13.88 7.72
N ASN A 298 13.04 -14.36 8.24
CA ASN A 298 13.21 -15.76 8.58
C ASN A 298 12.43 -16.12 9.85
N LYS A 299 12.51 -15.27 10.88
CA LYS A 299 11.71 -15.44 12.08
C LYS A 299 10.22 -15.29 11.79
N ASP A 300 9.84 -14.39 10.87
CA ASP A 300 8.45 -14.29 10.45
C ASP A 300 7.95 -15.58 9.81
N LEU A 301 8.71 -16.21 8.91
CA LEU A 301 8.35 -17.51 8.34
C LEU A 301 8.21 -18.60 9.40
N ILE A 302 9.10 -18.65 10.40
CA ILE A 302 9.00 -19.61 11.49
C ILE A 302 7.72 -19.36 12.31
N GLY A 303 7.48 -18.13 12.71
CA GLY A 303 6.31 -17.78 13.53
C GLY A 303 4.98 -18.04 12.80
N ILE A 304 4.91 -17.67 11.53
CA ILE A 304 3.74 -17.88 10.68
C ILE A 304 3.55 -19.37 10.40
N GLY A 305 4.62 -20.10 10.10
CA GLY A 305 4.57 -21.53 9.86
C GLY A 305 4.06 -22.31 11.06
N LEU A 306 4.59 -22.05 12.28
CA LEU A 306 4.10 -22.66 13.50
C LEU A 306 2.62 -22.35 13.77
N SER A 307 2.21 -21.11 13.53
CA SER A 307 0.81 -20.70 13.70
C SER A 307 -0.09 -21.33 12.65
N THR A 308 0.37 -21.47 11.40
CA THR A 308 -0.36 -22.15 10.30
C THR A 308 -0.52 -23.65 10.61
N MET A 309 0.52 -24.30 11.14
CA MET A 309 0.41 -25.69 11.60
C MET A 309 -0.65 -25.84 12.67
N ALA A 310 -0.61 -24.99 13.71
CA ALA A 310 -1.57 -25.03 14.80
C ALA A 310 -2.99 -24.71 14.33
N SER A 311 -3.13 -23.77 13.39
CA SER A 311 -4.43 -23.40 12.79
C SER A 311 -5.01 -24.57 11.99
N GLY A 312 -4.25 -25.16 11.07
CA GLY A 312 -4.68 -26.30 10.28
C GLY A 312 -4.99 -27.55 11.10
N ALA A 313 -4.31 -27.73 12.24
CA ALA A 313 -4.55 -28.86 13.16
C ALA A 313 -5.94 -28.85 13.83
N ILE A 314 -6.60 -27.71 13.88
CA ILE A 314 -7.96 -27.54 14.44
C ILE A 314 -8.97 -27.05 13.40
N GLY A 315 -8.67 -27.22 12.10
CA GLY A 315 -9.59 -26.84 11.03
C GLY A 315 -9.59 -25.34 10.69
N GLY A 316 -8.52 -24.61 11.01
CA GLY A 316 -8.38 -23.20 10.65
C GLY A 316 -7.62 -22.97 9.35
N LEU A 317 -7.73 -21.74 8.85
CA LEU A 317 -7.07 -21.26 7.62
C LEU A 317 -5.58 -20.98 7.82
N PRO A 318 -4.78 -20.89 6.74
CA PRO A 318 -3.38 -20.48 6.85
C PRO A 318 -3.26 -19.04 7.37
N ILE A 319 -2.16 -18.77 8.07
CA ILE A 319 -1.91 -17.50 8.74
C ILE A 319 -0.82 -16.73 8.02
N ILE A 320 -1.03 -15.43 7.84
CA ILE A 320 -0.04 -14.51 7.27
C ILE A 320 0.02 -13.18 8.05
N ASN A 321 0.98 -12.33 7.69
CA ASN A 321 0.96 -10.92 8.10
C ASN A 321 -0.12 -10.17 7.31
N VAL A 322 -1.07 -9.53 8.00
CA VAL A 322 -2.22 -8.85 7.38
C VAL A 322 -2.04 -7.34 7.39
N ILE A 323 -1.77 -6.73 6.23
CA ILE A 323 -1.46 -5.31 6.09
C ILE A 323 -2.59 -4.42 6.65
N VAL A 324 -3.84 -4.66 6.24
CA VAL A 324 -4.99 -3.83 6.63
C VAL A 324 -5.14 -3.77 8.16
N ARG A 325 -5.06 -4.92 8.83
CA ARG A 325 -5.13 -5.00 10.29
C ARG A 325 -3.91 -4.34 10.95
N SER A 326 -2.73 -4.51 10.37
CA SER A 326 -1.49 -3.89 10.86
C SER A 326 -1.51 -2.37 10.72
N THR A 327 -2.11 -1.84 9.66
CA THR A 327 -2.32 -0.40 9.48
C THR A 327 -3.22 0.17 10.59
N VAL A 328 -4.32 -0.53 10.92
CA VAL A 328 -5.19 -0.14 12.04
C VAL A 328 -4.40 -0.17 13.36
N ASN A 329 -3.55 -1.18 13.56
CA ASN A 329 -2.69 -1.30 14.73
C ASN A 329 -1.75 -0.10 14.90
N VAL A 330 -1.08 0.30 13.82
CA VAL A 330 -0.18 1.46 13.79
C VAL A 330 -0.95 2.76 14.03
N ASN A 331 -2.06 2.96 13.36
CA ASN A 331 -2.88 4.16 13.48
C ASN A 331 -3.46 4.36 14.88
N ASN A 332 -3.63 3.25 15.64
CA ASN A 332 -4.01 3.30 17.05
C ASN A 332 -2.81 3.29 18.00
N ASN A 333 -1.62 3.68 17.52
CA ASN A 333 -0.40 3.86 18.30
C ASN A 333 0.14 2.59 18.98
N ALA A 334 -0.03 1.43 18.35
CA ALA A 334 0.64 0.21 18.80
C ALA A 334 2.17 0.40 18.78
N LYS A 335 2.84 -0.07 19.79
CA LYS A 335 4.29 0.11 19.95
C LYS A 335 5.07 -1.20 19.88
N THR A 336 4.45 -2.30 20.27
CA THR A 336 5.14 -3.58 20.38
C THR A 336 4.35 -4.74 19.78
N LYS A 337 5.00 -5.89 19.67
CA LYS A 337 4.37 -7.12 19.18
C LYS A 337 3.24 -7.64 20.10
N TRP A 338 3.14 -7.13 21.31
CA TRP A 338 2.12 -7.54 22.26
C TRP A 338 0.72 -7.08 21.87
N SER A 339 0.58 -6.06 21.03
CA SER A 339 -0.70 -5.70 20.43
C SER A 339 -1.33 -6.86 19.65
N ASN A 340 -0.52 -7.69 18.96
CA ASN A 340 -1.00 -8.88 18.27
C ASN A 340 -1.46 -9.97 19.25
N PHE A 341 -0.76 -10.15 20.39
CA PHE A 341 -1.16 -11.08 21.44
C PHE A 341 -2.51 -10.68 22.05
N TYR A 342 -2.66 -9.42 22.45
CA TYR A 342 -3.92 -8.90 22.98
C TYR A 342 -5.05 -9.01 21.96
N HIS A 343 -4.77 -8.76 20.67
CA HIS A 343 -5.72 -8.97 19.59
C HIS A 343 -6.26 -10.42 19.57
N GLY A 344 -5.39 -11.42 19.67
CA GLY A 344 -5.81 -12.82 19.75
C GLY A 344 -6.68 -13.11 20.99
N ILE A 345 -6.33 -12.55 22.16
CA ILE A 345 -7.11 -12.69 23.39
C ILE A 345 -8.50 -12.01 23.26
N PHE A 346 -8.56 -10.81 22.68
CA PHE A 346 -9.86 -10.13 22.48
C PHE A 346 -10.74 -10.88 21.49
N LEU A 347 -10.19 -11.44 20.41
CA LEU A 347 -10.96 -12.28 19.50
C LEU A 347 -11.49 -13.55 20.20
N LEU A 348 -10.67 -14.18 21.03
CA LEU A 348 -11.11 -15.32 21.82
C LEU A 348 -12.28 -14.94 22.74
N ALA A 349 -12.17 -13.80 23.44
CA ALA A 349 -13.24 -13.28 24.27
C ALA A 349 -14.50 -12.96 23.44
N PHE A 350 -14.35 -12.35 22.27
CA PHE A 350 -15.46 -12.00 21.38
C PHE A 350 -16.22 -13.22 20.88
N VAL A 351 -15.54 -14.32 20.58
CA VAL A 351 -16.20 -15.57 20.17
C VAL A 351 -17.17 -16.06 21.25
N PHE A 352 -16.78 -16.02 22.52
CA PHE A 352 -17.65 -16.48 23.61
C PHE A 352 -18.76 -15.48 23.97
N VAL A 353 -18.43 -14.17 23.94
CA VAL A 353 -19.39 -13.12 24.37
C VAL A 353 -20.35 -12.72 23.25
N LEU A 354 -19.85 -12.64 22.01
CA LEU A 354 -20.62 -12.13 20.87
C LEU A 354 -21.23 -13.23 19.99
N ALA A 355 -21.03 -14.52 20.30
CA ALA A 355 -21.63 -15.61 19.51
C ALA A 355 -23.12 -15.41 19.21
N PRO A 356 -24.00 -15.04 20.18
CA PRO A 356 -25.42 -14.82 19.90
C PRO A 356 -25.69 -13.59 19.00
N VAL A 357 -24.75 -12.67 18.91
CA VAL A 357 -24.83 -11.49 18.01
C VAL A 357 -24.34 -11.87 16.63
N ILE A 358 -23.28 -12.68 16.53
CA ILE A 358 -22.70 -13.10 15.25
C ILE A 358 -23.69 -13.98 14.47
N GLN A 359 -24.45 -14.85 15.14
CA GLN A 359 -25.51 -15.64 14.51
C GLN A 359 -26.63 -14.80 13.87
N LYS A 360 -26.76 -13.53 14.25
CA LYS A 360 -27.73 -12.59 13.66
C LYS A 360 -27.14 -11.76 12.51
N VAL A 361 -25.88 -11.97 12.16
CA VAL A 361 -25.23 -11.26 11.06
C VAL A 361 -25.65 -11.89 9.74
N PRO A 362 -26.21 -11.13 8.78
CA PRO A 362 -26.54 -11.67 7.47
C PRO A 362 -25.28 -11.88 6.61
N LEU A 363 -25.28 -12.96 5.82
CA LEU A 363 -24.20 -13.27 4.88
C LEU A 363 -23.92 -12.11 3.92
N ALA A 364 -24.95 -11.37 3.53
CA ALA A 364 -24.88 -10.18 2.68
C ALA A 364 -23.95 -9.10 3.27
N ALA A 365 -23.95 -8.90 4.59
CA ALA A 365 -23.10 -7.94 5.26
C ALA A 365 -21.61 -8.33 5.17
N LEU A 366 -21.29 -9.60 5.30
CA LEU A 366 -19.92 -10.11 5.13
C LEU A 366 -19.52 -10.11 3.65
N ALA A 367 -20.43 -10.48 2.76
CA ALA A 367 -20.21 -10.49 1.33
C ALA A 367 -19.85 -9.09 0.80
N ILE A 368 -20.59 -8.04 1.20
CA ILE A 368 -20.30 -6.68 0.72
C ILE A 368 -18.96 -6.13 1.23
N LEU A 369 -18.51 -6.54 2.42
CA LEU A 369 -17.15 -6.23 2.91
C LEU A 369 -16.08 -6.83 1.99
N LEU A 370 -16.29 -8.06 1.54
CA LEU A 370 -15.36 -8.75 0.66
C LEU A 370 -15.44 -8.25 -0.79
N VAL A 371 -16.64 -7.95 -1.30
CA VAL A 371 -16.86 -7.31 -2.61
C VAL A 371 -16.11 -5.97 -2.66
N TYR A 372 -16.25 -5.16 -1.62
CA TYR A 372 -15.53 -3.88 -1.53
C TYR A 372 -14.01 -4.06 -1.43
N THR A 373 -13.55 -5.08 -0.70
CA THR A 373 -12.12 -5.43 -0.62
C THR A 373 -11.59 -5.90 -1.97
N GLY A 374 -12.32 -6.80 -2.65
CA GLY A 374 -11.98 -7.28 -3.99
C GLY A 374 -11.89 -6.14 -5.00
N TYR A 375 -12.87 -5.22 -4.99
CA TYR A 375 -12.81 -4.00 -5.81
C TYR A 375 -11.57 -3.16 -5.52
N LYS A 376 -11.18 -2.97 -4.27
CA LYS A 376 -9.97 -2.19 -3.92
C LYS A 376 -8.70 -2.81 -4.49
N LEU A 377 -8.57 -4.15 -4.43
CA LEU A 377 -7.41 -4.88 -4.95
C LEU A 377 -7.28 -4.79 -6.47
N ALA A 378 -8.39 -4.71 -7.19
CA ALA A 378 -8.44 -4.61 -8.66
C ALA A 378 -8.99 -3.26 -9.15
N SER A 379 -8.87 -2.19 -8.36
CA SER A 379 -9.42 -0.88 -8.71
C SER A 379 -8.68 -0.23 -9.88
N PRO A 380 -9.35 0.62 -10.68
CA PRO A 380 -8.71 1.39 -11.76
C PRO A 380 -7.49 2.21 -11.29
N LYS A 381 -7.45 2.61 -10.03
CA LYS A 381 -6.30 3.31 -9.43
C LYS A 381 -5.05 2.41 -9.40
N VAL A 382 -5.20 1.12 -9.10
CA VAL A 382 -4.08 0.16 -9.09
C VAL A 382 -3.51 0.01 -10.52
N PHE A 383 -4.37 -0.13 -11.53
CA PHE A 383 -3.93 -0.20 -12.93
C PHE A 383 -3.17 1.07 -13.35
N LYS A 384 -3.70 2.22 -12.99
CA LYS A 384 -3.05 3.51 -13.27
C LYS A 384 -1.71 3.63 -12.57
N HIS A 385 -1.64 3.25 -11.29
CA HIS A 385 -0.40 3.29 -10.51
C HIS A 385 0.70 2.41 -11.16
N VAL A 386 0.36 1.19 -11.57
CA VAL A 386 1.31 0.30 -12.26
C VAL A 386 1.70 0.85 -13.64
N TYR A 387 0.76 1.44 -14.38
CA TYR A 387 1.05 2.11 -15.66
C TYR A 387 2.02 3.29 -15.49
N ASP A 388 1.86 4.09 -14.44
CA ASP A 388 2.74 5.22 -14.14
C ASP A 388 4.18 4.78 -13.81
N GLN A 389 4.37 3.54 -13.34
CA GLN A 389 5.68 2.94 -13.10
C GLN A 389 6.39 2.49 -14.38
N GLY A 390 5.62 2.15 -15.44
CA GLY A 390 6.15 1.75 -16.75
C GLY A 390 5.17 0.89 -17.52
N VAL A 391 5.20 1.01 -18.86
CA VAL A 391 4.35 0.18 -19.73
C VAL A 391 4.68 -1.31 -19.57
N GLU A 392 5.97 -1.64 -19.42
CA GLU A 392 6.43 -3.01 -19.17
C GLU A 392 5.88 -3.54 -17.84
N GLN A 393 5.75 -2.68 -16.81
CA GLN A 393 5.17 -3.05 -15.52
C GLN A 393 3.69 -3.42 -15.67
N LEU A 394 2.96 -2.64 -16.46
CA LEU A 394 1.56 -2.92 -16.78
C LEU A 394 1.41 -4.23 -17.56
N ILE A 395 2.33 -4.55 -18.48
CA ILE A 395 2.31 -5.83 -19.21
C ILE A 395 2.52 -7.01 -18.25
N PHE A 396 3.45 -6.90 -17.29
CA PHE A 396 3.67 -7.95 -16.29
C PHE A 396 2.44 -8.12 -15.40
N PHE A 397 1.87 -7.01 -14.95
CA PHE A 397 0.67 -6.98 -14.14
C PHE A 397 -0.52 -7.63 -14.85
N ILE A 398 -0.88 -7.15 -16.06
CA ILE A 398 -2.02 -7.67 -16.81
C ILE A 398 -1.78 -9.13 -17.24
N GLY A 399 -0.57 -9.46 -17.70
CA GLY A 399 -0.22 -10.83 -18.09
C GLY A 399 -0.39 -11.79 -16.91
N THR A 400 0.12 -11.44 -15.74
CA THR A 400 -0.04 -12.24 -14.51
C THR A 400 -1.53 -12.36 -14.13
N LEU A 401 -2.27 -11.26 -14.14
CA LEU A 401 -3.69 -11.23 -13.84
C LEU A 401 -4.47 -12.18 -14.76
N VAL A 402 -4.26 -12.06 -16.07
CA VAL A 402 -4.97 -12.90 -17.05
C VAL A 402 -4.60 -14.37 -16.89
N ILE A 403 -3.30 -14.70 -16.78
CA ILE A 403 -2.87 -16.09 -16.57
C ILE A 403 -3.54 -16.64 -15.32
N THR A 404 -3.53 -15.89 -14.20
CA THR A 404 -4.13 -16.34 -12.94
C THR A 404 -5.64 -16.59 -13.05
N LEU A 405 -6.39 -15.74 -13.77
CA LEU A 405 -7.83 -15.89 -13.91
C LEU A 405 -8.24 -17.10 -14.77
N TYR A 406 -7.40 -17.49 -15.72
CA TYR A 406 -7.66 -18.61 -16.63
C TYR A 406 -7.05 -19.93 -16.18
N THR A 407 -6.14 -19.91 -15.23
CA THR A 407 -5.47 -21.11 -14.71
C THR A 407 -5.62 -21.18 -13.19
N ASP A 408 -4.55 -20.97 -12.47
CA ASP A 408 -4.50 -20.89 -11.02
C ASP A 408 -3.44 -19.90 -10.55
N LEU A 409 -3.40 -19.65 -9.25
CA LEU A 409 -2.47 -18.69 -8.64
C LEU A 409 -1.00 -19.10 -8.79
N LEU A 410 -0.70 -20.40 -8.71
CA LEU A 410 0.67 -20.89 -8.83
C LEU A 410 1.20 -20.70 -10.25
N ILE A 411 0.42 -21.11 -11.24
CA ILE A 411 0.75 -20.91 -12.66
C ILE A 411 0.82 -19.40 -12.97
N GLY A 412 -0.06 -18.61 -12.38
CA GLY A 412 -0.05 -17.15 -12.50
C GLY A 412 1.26 -16.52 -12.03
N ILE A 413 1.78 -16.95 -10.87
CA ILE A 413 3.07 -16.48 -10.34
C ILE A 413 4.21 -16.78 -11.31
N PHE A 414 4.38 -18.06 -11.65
CA PHE A 414 5.48 -18.48 -12.51
C PHE A 414 5.35 -17.96 -13.94
N GLY A 415 4.12 -17.89 -14.48
CA GLY A 415 3.83 -17.29 -15.77
C GLY A 415 4.16 -15.80 -15.82
N GLY A 416 3.79 -15.05 -14.78
CA GLY A 416 4.14 -13.64 -14.64
C GLY A 416 5.64 -13.39 -14.54
N LEU A 417 6.34 -14.20 -13.73
CA LEU A 417 7.81 -14.12 -13.63
C LEU A 417 8.50 -14.51 -14.95
N ALA A 418 8.00 -15.54 -15.63
CA ALA A 418 8.52 -15.93 -16.93
C ALA A 418 8.29 -14.82 -17.97
N LEU A 419 7.12 -14.20 -18.00
CA LEU A 419 6.82 -13.05 -18.84
C LEU A 419 7.76 -11.88 -18.57
N ALA A 420 8.00 -11.53 -17.30
CA ALA A 420 8.96 -10.49 -16.93
C ALA A 420 10.37 -10.83 -17.38
N LEU A 421 10.80 -12.09 -17.21
CA LEU A 421 12.11 -12.56 -17.63
C LEU A 421 12.29 -12.48 -19.16
N VAL A 422 11.32 -12.96 -19.92
CA VAL A 422 11.33 -12.90 -21.39
C VAL A 422 11.38 -11.44 -21.86
N MET A 423 10.57 -10.56 -21.26
CA MET A 423 10.58 -9.15 -21.62
C MET A 423 11.94 -8.51 -21.32
N HIS A 424 12.54 -8.78 -20.15
CA HIS A 424 13.88 -8.27 -19.83
C HIS A 424 14.95 -8.79 -20.81
N MET A 425 14.84 -10.04 -21.27
CA MET A 425 15.75 -10.59 -22.29
C MET A 425 15.61 -9.84 -23.63
N LEU A 426 14.38 -9.60 -24.07
CA LEU A 426 14.12 -8.88 -25.32
C LEU A 426 14.60 -7.42 -25.24
N LEU A 427 14.36 -6.74 -24.12
CA LEU A 427 14.76 -5.35 -23.90
C LEU A 427 16.29 -5.19 -23.74
N ALA A 428 16.95 -6.15 -23.11
CA ALA A 428 18.41 -6.13 -22.96
C ALA A 428 19.16 -6.32 -24.29
N LYS A 429 18.51 -6.89 -25.32
CA LYS A 429 19.09 -7.13 -26.67
C LYS A 429 20.44 -7.83 -26.62
N VAL A 430 20.51 -8.92 -25.84
CA VAL A 430 21.70 -9.78 -25.71
C VAL A 430 21.32 -11.24 -25.93
N PRO A 431 22.25 -12.10 -26.40
CA PRO A 431 22.01 -13.53 -26.48
C PRO A 431 21.63 -14.10 -25.10
N ILE A 432 20.78 -15.14 -25.08
CA ILE A 432 20.24 -15.74 -23.85
C ILE A 432 21.35 -16.21 -22.89
N ARG A 433 22.43 -16.75 -23.41
CA ARG A 433 23.59 -17.18 -22.61
C ARG A 433 24.29 -16.03 -21.92
N ASP A 434 24.47 -14.90 -22.64
CA ASP A 434 25.08 -13.69 -22.08
C ASP A 434 24.16 -12.98 -21.11
N PHE A 435 22.83 -13.02 -21.34
CA PHE A 435 21.84 -12.49 -20.42
C PHE A 435 22.00 -13.13 -19.03
N PHE A 436 21.96 -14.44 -18.91
CA PHE A 436 22.15 -15.14 -17.63
C PHE A 436 23.56 -14.96 -17.07
N ARG A 437 24.58 -14.92 -17.92
CA ARG A 437 25.96 -14.62 -17.49
C ARG A 437 26.05 -13.22 -16.86
N MET A 438 25.37 -12.22 -17.43
CA MET A 438 25.35 -10.84 -16.93
C MET A 438 24.56 -10.71 -15.63
N ILE A 439 23.64 -11.61 -15.29
CA ILE A 439 22.97 -11.66 -14.00
C ILE A 439 23.90 -12.28 -12.94
N TYR A 440 24.30 -13.52 -13.14
CA TYR A 440 25.01 -14.30 -12.12
C TYR A 440 26.50 -13.93 -12.00
N LYS A 441 27.15 -13.59 -13.11
CA LYS A 441 28.58 -13.20 -13.18
C LYS A 441 28.74 -11.72 -13.57
N SER A 442 27.89 -10.84 -13.05
CA SER A 442 27.80 -9.41 -13.43
C SER A 442 29.07 -8.60 -13.10
N GLY A 443 29.97 -9.10 -12.25
CA GLY A 443 31.12 -8.32 -11.76
C GLY A 443 30.71 -7.20 -10.77
N SER A 444 29.46 -7.19 -10.30
CA SER A 444 29.02 -6.25 -9.25
C SER A 444 29.81 -6.51 -7.96
N ASN A 445 30.31 -5.47 -7.33
CA ASN A 445 31.19 -5.54 -6.16
C ASN A 445 31.00 -4.36 -5.21
N LEU A 446 31.32 -4.61 -3.95
CA LEU A 446 31.41 -3.59 -2.90
C LEU A 446 32.90 -3.34 -2.62
N ALA A 447 33.31 -2.08 -2.70
CA ALA A 447 34.67 -1.63 -2.35
C ALA A 447 34.58 -0.71 -1.12
N ALA A 448 35.34 -1.07 -0.08
CA ALA A 448 35.55 -0.17 1.05
C ALA A 448 36.63 0.85 0.66
N LYS A 449 36.39 2.12 0.97
CA LYS A 449 37.35 3.22 0.82
C LYS A 449 37.83 3.71 2.18
N GLU A 450 38.89 4.50 2.15
CA GLU A 450 39.38 5.19 3.33
C GLU A 450 38.27 6.07 3.95
N ASN A 451 38.31 6.26 5.27
CA ASN A 451 37.34 7.06 6.04
C ASN A 451 35.91 6.49 6.13
N GLY A 452 35.74 5.18 6.04
CA GLY A 452 34.42 4.55 6.26
C GLY A 452 33.42 4.79 5.11
N ASN A 453 33.89 5.17 3.93
CA ASN A 453 33.09 5.29 2.72
C ASN A 453 33.03 3.97 1.95
N TYR A 454 31.94 3.71 1.27
CA TYR A 454 31.70 2.49 0.51
C TYR A 454 31.25 2.81 -0.92
N ASP A 455 31.82 2.11 -1.91
CA ASP A 455 31.36 2.17 -3.30
C ASP A 455 30.75 0.82 -3.67
N LEU A 456 29.44 0.82 -3.96
CA LEU A 456 28.73 -0.32 -4.50
C LEU A 456 28.59 -0.15 -6.01
N ASN A 457 29.34 -0.94 -6.80
CA ASN A 457 29.25 -0.91 -8.24
C ASN A 457 28.36 -2.05 -8.72
N ILE A 458 27.26 -1.72 -9.39
CA ILE A 458 26.30 -2.66 -9.98
C ILE A 458 26.50 -2.68 -11.49
N LYS A 459 26.77 -3.87 -12.04
CA LYS A 459 27.11 -4.08 -13.45
C LYS A 459 26.25 -5.15 -14.08
N GLY A 460 26.18 -5.16 -15.42
CA GLY A 460 25.48 -6.17 -16.19
C GLY A 460 23.97 -6.01 -16.15
N ILE A 461 23.22 -7.06 -15.87
CA ILE A 461 21.75 -7.03 -15.80
C ILE A 461 21.35 -7.10 -14.33
N ALA A 462 20.81 -6.01 -13.84
CA ALA A 462 20.29 -5.84 -12.49
C ALA A 462 18.76 -5.96 -12.53
N ASN A 463 18.26 -7.20 -12.57
CA ASN A 463 16.83 -7.51 -12.52
C ASN A 463 16.50 -8.26 -11.23
N PHE A 464 15.22 -8.60 -11.05
CA PHE A 464 14.71 -9.29 -9.87
C PHE A 464 15.50 -10.56 -9.50
N LEU A 465 16.08 -11.31 -10.45
CA LEU A 465 16.95 -12.45 -10.17
C LEU A 465 18.30 -12.03 -9.55
N ALA A 466 18.79 -10.82 -9.84
CA ALA A 466 20.03 -10.31 -9.26
C ALA A 466 19.85 -9.76 -7.83
N THR A 467 18.62 -9.63 -7.34
CA THR A 467 18.29 -8.99 -6.06
C THR A 467 19.01 -9.63 -4.88
N LEU A 468 19.03 -10.96 -4.80
CA LEU A 468 19.71 -11.66 -3.70
C LEU A 468 21.21 -11.34 -3.63
N LYS A 469 21.88 -11.27 -4.79
CA LYS A 469 23.29 -10.91 -4.87
C LYS A 469 23.52 -9.46 -4.44
N ILE A 470 22.70 -8.55 -4.93
CA ILE A 470 22.81 -7.13 -4.59
C ILE A 470 22.53 -6.91 -3.10
N ASN A 471 21.50 -7.56 -2.54
CA ASN A 471 21.20 -7.51 -1.12
C ASN A 471 22.34 -8.06 -0.26
N SER A 472 23.00 -9.15 -0.71
CA SER A 472 24.16 -9.68 0.01
C SER A 472 25.37 -8.73 0.04
N LEU A 473 25.47 -7.82 -0.93
CA LEU A 473 26.50 -6.77 -0.93
C LEU A 473 26.07 -5.60 -0.01
N ILE A 474 24.80 -5.21 -0.06
CA ILE A 474 24.23 -4.15 0.78
C ILE A 474 24.32 -4.52 2.27
N ASP A 475 24.06 -5.77 2.64
CA ASP A 475 24.11 -6.23 4.03
C ASP A 475 25.51 -6.17 4.66
N LYS A 476 26.57 -6.06 3.84
CA LYS A 476 27.95 -5.90 4.30
C LYS A 476 28.29 -4.44 4.62
N ILE A 477 27.41 -3.50 4.31
CA ILE A 477 27.62 -2.06 4.53
C ILE A 477 27.28 -1.72 5.98
N PRO A 478 28.21 -1.16 6.77
CA PRO A 478 27.94 -0.77 8.16
C PRO A 478 26.93 0.38 8.23
N SER A 479 26.08 0.35 9.25
CA SER A 479 25.12 1.42 9.54
C SER A 479 25.85 2.76 9.77
N GLY A 480 25.27 3.85 9.25
CA GLY A 480 25.82 5.20 9.41
C GLY A 480 26.98 5.56 8.46
N SER A 481 27.42 4.64 7.59
CA SER A 481 28.49 4.90 6.61
C SER A 481 27.99 5.74 5.42
N ASN A 482 28.92 6.34 4.67
CA ASN A 482 28.60 6.98 3.39
C ASN A 482 28.74 5.98 2.25
N VAL A 483 27.72 5.88 1.42
CA VAL A 483 27.65 4.89 0.34
C VAL A 483 27.41 5.57 -0.99
N LYS A 484 28.24 5.25 -1.98
CA LYS A 484 27.99 5.62 -3.37
C LYS A 484 27.61 4.37 -4.16
N ILE A 485 26.39 4.35 -4.70
CA ILE A 485 25.89 3.28 -5.57
C ILE A 485 26.04 3.71 -7.02
N ASN A 486 26.85 3.00 -7.79
CA ASN A 486 27.13 3.33 -9.18
C ASN A 486 26.47 2.30 -10.12
N LEU A 487 25.56 2.76 -10.95
CA LEU A 487 24.80 1.98 -11.92
C LEU A 487 25.24 2.22 -13.38
N ALA A 488 26.30 3.02 -13.60
CA ALA A 488 26.71 3.45 -14.93
C ALA A 488 27.01 2.30 -15.92
N ASP A 489 27.43 1.14 -15.41
CA ASP A 489 27.78 -0.06 -16.19
C ASP A 489 26.68 -1.13 -16.17
N ALA A 490 25.51 -0.83 -15.59
CA ALA A 490 24.37 -1.72 -15.62
C ALA A 490 23.64 -1.58 -16.96
N ARG A 491 23.52 -2.68 -17.72
CA ARG A 491 22.85 -2.68 -19.03
C ARG A 491 21.36 -2.51 -18.92
N LEU A 492 20.77 -3.13 -17.89
CA LEU A 492 19.37 -3.05 -17.54
C LEU A 492 19.26 -2.99 -16.01
N VAL A 493 18.44 -2.07 -15.51
CA VAL A 493 18.06 -2.01 -14.10
C VAL A 493 16.54 -2.03 -14.05
N ASP A 494 15.97 -3.05 -13.41
CA ASP A 494 14.52 -3.19 -13.31
C ASP A 494 13.93 -2.43 -12.11
N PHE A 495 12.59 -2.40 -12.08
CA PHE A 495 11.81 -1.81 -11.01
C PHE A 495 12.20 -2.35 -9.62
N SER A 496 12.30 -3.70 -9.47
CA SER A 496 12.55 -4.35 -8.17
C SER A 496 13.90 -3.95 -7.58
N ILE A 497 14.92 -3.81 -8.42
CA ILE A 497 16.24 -3.35 -7.99
C ILE A 497 16.21 -1.87 -7.61
N LEU A 498 15.56 -1.02 -8.41
CA LEU A 498 15.46 0.41 -8.11
C LEU A 498 14.69 0.63 -6.80
N GLU A 499 13.54 -0.03 -6.61
CA GLU A 499 12.77 0.01 -5.38
C GLU A 499 13.65 -0.37 -4.17
N ASN A 500 14.37 -1.48 -4.26
CA ASN A 500 15.26 -1.95 -3.20
C ASN A 500 16.37 -0.94 -2.87
N LEU A 501 17.01 -0.35 -3.88
CA LEU A 501 18.07 0.64 -3.69
C LEU A 501 17.55 1.93 -3.05
N TYR A 502 16.39 2.41 -3.45
CA TYR A 502 15.77 3.59 -2.83
C TYR A 502 15.27 3.30 -1.41
N ASP A 503 14.72 2.11 -1.14
CA ASP A 503 14.36 1.68 0.22
C ASP A 503 15.62 1.57 1.11
N PHE A 504 16.74 1.08 0.58
CA PHE A 504 18.01 1.09 1.28
C PHE A 504 18.47 2.53 1.56
N GLN A 505 18.39 3.44 0.58
CA GLN A 505 18.75 4.85 0.77
C GLN A 505 17.97 5.49 1.92
N LYS A 506 16.62 5.30 1.93
CA LYS A 506 15.75 5.82 3.01
C LYS A 506 16.12 5.24 4.38
N SER A 507 16.26 3.92 4.45
CA SER A 507 16.53 3.23 5.72
C SER A 507 17.92 3.51 6.26
N HIS A 508 18.90 3.66 5.39
CA HIS A 508 20.28 3.95 5.78
C HIS A 508 20.46 5.41 6.25
N ALA A 509 19.71 6.36 5.65
CA ALA A 509 19.65 7.74 6.11
C ALA A 509 19.10 7.84 7.56
N ALA A 510 18.15 6.99 7.94
CA ALA A 510 17.62 6.93 9.29
C ALA A 510 18.67 6.49 10.34
N THR A 511 19.77 5.83 9.93
CA THR A 511 20.91 5.45 10.80
C THR A 511 22.04 6.47 10.79
N GLY A 512 21.84 7.65 10.18
CA GLY A 512 22.84 8.74 10.09
C GLY A 512 23.81 8.61 8.90
N GLY A 513 23.63 7.59 8.04
CA GLY A 513 24.44 7.40 6.82
C GLY A 513 23.92 8.22 5.64
N LYS A 514 24.75 8.39 4.62
CA LYS A 514 24.38 9.04 3.35
C LYS A 514 24.53 8.05 2.21
N VAL A 515 23.49 7.90 1.37
CA VAL A 515 23.53 7.06 0.17
C VAL A 515 23.30 7.92 -1.06
N GLN A 516 24.22 7.84 -2.01
CA GLN A 516 24.13 8.53 -3.29
C GLN A 516 24.03 7.50 -4.43
N ILE A 517 22.92 7.50 -5.17
CA ILE A 517 22.73 6.68 -6.37
C ILE A 517 23.19 7.49 -7.58
N THR A 518 24.10 6.94 -8.39
CA THR A 518 24.74 7.61 -9.54
C THR A 518 24.75 6.72 -10.77
N GLY A 519 24.91 7.33 -11.95
CA GLY A 519 25.06 6.63 -13.22
C GLY A 519 23.76 6.34 -13.98
N LEU A 520 22.59 6.65 -13.41
CA LEU A 520 21.29 6.50 -14.07
C LEU A 520 21.08 7.49 -15.24
N ASN A 521 21.80 8.60 -15.26
CA ASN A 521 21.82 9.58 -16.37
C ASN A 521 22.27 8.98 -17.71
N LYS A 522 22.96 7.85 -17.70
CA LYS A 522 23.34 7.09 -18.90
C LYS A 522 22.25 6.17 -19.43
N HIS A 523 21.11 6.09 -18.74
CA HIS A 523 20.00 5.18 -19.09
C HIS A 523 18.83 5.93 -19.70
N ILE A 524 18.03 5.20 -20.43
CA ILE A 524 16.70 5.62 -20.90
C ILE A 524 15.64 4.84 -20.16
N SER A 525 14.53 5.47 -19.86
CA SER A 525 13.35 4.85 -19.26
C SER A 525 12.10 5.12 -20.11
N THR A 526 11.10 4.25 -19.95
CA THR A 526 9.83 4.34 -20.66
C THR A 526 8.94 5.45 -20.12
N THR A 527 9.10 5.77 -18.83
CA THR A 527 8.34 6.84 -18.14
C THR A 527 9.30 7.76 -17.34
N THR A 528 8.76 8.86 -16.83
CA THR A 528 9.50 9.77 -15.96
C THR A 528 9.61 9.27 -14.52
N ASN A 529 8.96 8.17 -14.16
CA ASN A 529 9.04 7.60 -12.82
C ASN A 529 10.47 7.12 -12.53
N LYS A 530 10.98 7.44 -11.32
CA LYS A 530 12.33 7.04 -10.89
C LYS A 530 12.53 5.52 -10.88
N LEU A 531 11.46 4.77 -10.57
CA LEU A 531 11.47 3.31 -10.49
C LEU A 531 11.25 2.61 -11.84
N SER A 532 10.92 3.35 -12.92
CA SER A 532 10.76 2.73 -14.23
C SER A 532 12.03 2.04 -14.70
N LEU A 533 11.86 0.97 -15.46
CA LEU A 533 12.97 0.21 -16.07
C LEU A 533 13.98 1.13 -16.74
N LYS A 534 15.26 0.95 -16.43
CA LYS A 534 16.38 1.72 -16.99
C LYS A 534 17.19 0.83 -17.94
N LEU A 535 17.37 1.29 -19.18
CA LEU A 535 18.16 0.63 -20.20
C LEU A 535 19.37 1.48 -20.56
N LEU A 536 20.56 0.89 -20.48
CA LEU A 536 21.81 1.58 -20.85
C LEU A 536 21.77 2.02 -22.30
N ARG A 537 22.10 3.26 -22.53
CA ARG A 537 22.13 3.87 -23.85
C ARG A 537 23.39 3.51 -24.60
N THR A 538 23.21 3.15 -25.85
CA THR A 538 24.33 2.90 -26.77
C THR A 538 24.78 4.17 -27.51
N SER A 539 24.04 5.26 -27.46
CA SER A 539 24.42 6.57 -28.05
C SER A 539 23.58 7.72 -27.51
N GLY A 540 24.21 8.83 -27.12
CA GLY A 540 23.75 10.19 -26.85
C GLY A 540 22.46 10.41 -26.00
N HIS A 541 22.47 11.36 -25.06
CA HIS A 541 21.30 11.76 -24.26
C HIS A 541 20.15 12.28 -25.14
N ARG A 542 18.95 11.69 -25.04
CA ARG A 542 17.70 12.31 -25.48
C ARG A 542 16.91 12.77 -24.27
N LEU A 543 16.71 14.04 -24.15
CA LEU A 543 15.79 14.64 -23.21
C LEU A 543 14.34 14.18 -23.51
N THR A 544 13.51 14.05 -22.49
CA THR A 544 12.05 13.86 -22.71
C THR A 544 11.46 15.07 -23.42
N ASN A 545 10.32 14.93 -24.05
CA ASN A 545 9.64 16.06 -24.73
C ASN A 545 9.44 17.27 -23.79
N ARG A 546 9.16 17.02 -22.49
CA ARG A 546 9.07 18.06 -21.48
C ARG A 546 10.43 18.69 -21.22
N GLN A 547 11.48 17.92 -21.04
CA GLN A 547 12.82 18.41 -20.81
C GLN A 547 13.39 19.21 -22.00
N VAL A 548 13.10 18.77 -23.22
CA VAL A 548 13.47 19.54 -24.44
C VAL A 548 12.83 20.92 -24.42
N LYS A 549 11.53 20.99 -24.16
CA LYS A 549 10.81 22.27 -24.10
C LYS A 549 11.25 23.15 -22.93
N LEU A 550 11.54 22.56 -21.75
CA LEU A 550 12.06 23.29 -20.60
C LEU A 550 13.46 23.83 -20.88
N LYS A 551 14.31 23.04 -21.51
CA LYS A 551 15.64 23.46 -21.94
C LYS A 551 15.58 24.62 -22.93
N GLN A 552 14.70 24.53 -23.95
CA GLN A 552 14.47 25.62 -24.91
C GLN A 552 13.95 26.89 -24.23
N LEU A 553 13.04 26.75 -23.25
CA LEU A 553 12.58 27.90 -22.46
C LEU A 553 13.69 28.53 -21.65
N ALA A 554 14.53 27.73 -21.03
CA ALA A 554 15.68 28.18 -20.24
C ALA A 554 16.72 28.88 -21.13
N GLU A 555 17.07 28.30 -22.29
CA GLU A 555 17.96 28.88 -23.28
C GLU A 555 17.47 30.24 -23.82
N LYS A 556 16.18 30.33 -24.11
CA LYS A 556 15.53 31.56 -24.61
C LYS A 556 15.59 32.71 -23.62
N ASN A 557 15.61 32.42 -22.31
CA ASN A 557 15.57 33.45 -21.26
C ASN A 557 16.87 33.55 -20.46
N ASP A 558 17.97 32.94 -20.92
CA ASP A 558 19.26 32.85 -20.23
C ASP A 558 19.20 32.31 -18.79
N TRP A 559 18.37 31.27 -18.60
CA TRP A 559 18.22 30.56 -17.34
C TRP A 559 19.03 29.26 -17.32
N ASN A 560 19.28 28.73 -16.12
CA ASN A 560 19.91 27.43 -15.95
C ASN A 560 18.84 26.32 -15.95
N PHE A 561 19.10 25.24 -16.68
CA PHE A 561 18.25 24.05 -16.67
C PHE A 561 19.05 22.82 -16.22
N THR A 562 18.49 22.06 -15.28
CA THR A 562 19.06 20.82 -14.77
C THR A 562 17.98 19.73 -14.73
N THR A 563 18.27 18.57 -15.29
CA THR A 563 17.33 17.44 -15.33
C THR A 563 17.13 16.76 -13.99
N GLU A 564 18.19 16.66 -13.18
CA GLU A 564 18.23 16.02 -11.85
C GLU A 564 18.91 17.00 -10.87
N PRO A 565 18.15 17.83 -10.17
CA PRO A 565 18.70 18.80 -9.24
C PRO A 565 19.17 18.14 -7.95
N ASN A 566 20.40 18.47 -7.51
CA ASN A 566 21.00 18.01 -6.24
C ASN A 566 20.63 18.93 -5.05
N ASP A 567 19.46 19.54 -5.05
CA ASP A 567 19.03 20.41 -3.94
C ASP A 567 18.84 19.57 -2.66
N HIS A 568 19.26 20.12 -1.50
CA HIS A 568 19.09 19.47 -0.21
C HIS A 568 17.60 19.19 0.07
N ILE A 569 17.29 17.98 0.52
CA ILE A 569 15.92 17.55 0.83
C ILE A 569 15.38 18.37 2.02
N ASP A 570 16.26 18.66 2.98
CA ASP A 570 15.93 19.35 4.25
C ASP A 570 15.31 20.75 4.05
N PHE A 571 15.54 21.40 2.91
CA PHE A 571 14.97 22.71 2.63
C PHE A 571 13.44 22.68 2.49
N PHE A 572 12.89 21.67 1.80
CA PHE A 572 11.44 21.57 1.62
C PHE A 572 10.73 21.12 2.89
N ASP A 573 11.41 20.39 3.78
CA ASP A 573 10.87 19.96 5.07
C ASP A 573 10.62 21.14 6.03
N SER A 574 11.21 22.32 5.74
CA SER A 574 10.94 23.55 6.48
C SER A 574 9.54 24.11 6.23
N PHE A 575 8.92 23.78 5.08
CA PHE A 575 7.57 24.18 4.75
C PHE A 575 6.55 23.26 5.39
N THR A 576 5.48 23.83 5.92
CA THR A 576 4.43 23.11 6.63
C THR A 576 3.76 22.05 5.76
N PHE A 577 3.53 22.37 4.48
CA PHE A 577 2.97 21.43 3.52
C PHE A 577 3.78 20.13 3.40
N PHE A 578 5.10 20.21 3.40
CA PHE A 578 5.98 19.05 3.21
C PHE A 578 6.41 18.35 4.50
N LYS A 579 6.11 18.89 5.70
CA LYS A 579 6.40 18.23 6.98
C LYS A 579 5.76 16.83 7.10
N SER A 580 4.55 16.68 6.55
CA SER A 580 3.82 15.41 6.54
C SER A 580 3.80 14.70 5.17
N ARG A 581 4.39 15.31 4.15
CA ARG A 581 4.40 14.84 2.75
C ARG A 581 5.81 14.88 2.19
N PRO A 582 6.63 13.88 2.50
CA PRO A 582 8.02 13.88 2.05
C PRO A 582 8.12 13.91 0.53
N ILE A 583 9.00 14.76 0.01
CA ILE A 583 9.32 14.80 -1.41
C ILE A 583 10.14 13.56 -1.76
N GLU A 584 9.62 12.75 -2.66
CA GLU A 584 10.26 11.54 -3.15
C GLU A 584 11.22 11.79 -4.29
N GLU A 585 10.88 12.71 -5.18
CA GLU A 585 11.67 12.96 -6.38
C GLU A 585 11.66 14.44 -6.75
N LYS A 586 12.81 14.94 -7.19
CA LYS A 586 12.99 16.28 -7.72
C LYS A 586 13.50 16.18 -9.15
N LEU A 587 12.83 16.86 -10.05
CA LEU A 587 13.09 16.80 -11.48
C LEU A 587 13.10 18.18 -12.11
N ASN A 588 13.76 18.31 -13.24
CA ASN A 588 13.55 19.42 -14.17
C ASN A 588 13.63 20.83 -13.53
N LYS A 589 14.71 21.13 -12.83
CA LYS A 589 14.91 22.43 -12.22
C LYS A 589 15.27 23.48 -13.28
N ILE A 590 14.56 24.60 -13.25
CA ILE A 590 14.94 25.85 -13.90
C ILE A 590 15.26 26.87 -12.81
N SER A 591 16.33 27.64 -12.97
CA SER A 591 16.71 28.72 -12.05
C SER A 591 17.33 29.88 -12.82
N GLY A 592 17.07 31.09 -12.35
CA GLY A 592 17.68 32.31 -12.91
C GLY A 592 19.03 32.62 -12.29
N LYS A 593 19.80 33.53 -12.96
CA LYS A 593 21.11 33.98 -12.56
C LYS A 593 21.13 35.37 -11.89
N THR A 594 19.99 35.87 -11.41
CA THR A 594 19.93 37.26 -10.89
C THR A 594 20.40 37.35 -9.45
N ASP A 595 21.21 38.36 -9.14
CA ASP A 595 21.94 38.53 -7.90
C ASP A 595 21.11 38.85 -6.63
N ASP A 596 19.84 39.29 -6.77
CA ASP A 596 19.06 39.81 -5.64
C ASP A 596 18.02 38.84 -5.08
N ALA A 597 17.64 37.82 -5.77
CA ALA A 597 16.77 36.75 -5.25
C ALA A 597 16.98 35.45 -6.02
N ASN A 598 17.45 34.43 -5.32
CA ASN A 598 17.56 33.10 -5.89
C ASN A 598 16.16 32.52 -6.07
N TRP A 599 15.73 32.36 -7.29
CA TRP A 599 14.47 31.68 -7.60
C TRP A 599 14.72 30.38 -8.36
N LYS A 600 13.84 29.43 -8.13
CA LYS A 600 13.82 28.17 -8.85
C LYS A 600 12.40 27.71 -9.14
N ILE A 601 12.20 27.07 -10.26
CA ILE A 601 10.99 26.30 -10.60
C ILE A 601 11.45 24.86 -10.70
N ILE A 602 10.76 23.97 -10.02
CA ILE A 602 11.14 22.57 -9.91
C ILE A 602 9.92 21.66 -9.99
N ASP A 603 10.02 20.58 -10.75
CA ASP A 603 9.04 19.51 -10.73
C ASP A 603 9.34 18.60 -9.53
N VAL A 604 8.35 18.33 -8.70
CA VAL A 604 8.47 17.44 -7.53
C VAL A 604 7.42 16.35 -7.56
N VAL A 605 7.80 15.21 -6.99
CA VAL A 605 6.91 14.07 -6.74
C VAL A 605 6.89 13.86 -5.23
N PHE A 606 5.71 13.77 -4.65
CA PHE A 606 5.52 13.50 -3.23
C PHE A 606 4.39 12.49 -3.02
N GLU A 607 4.41 11.80 -1.91
CA GLU A 607 3.42 10.79 -1.55
C GLU A 607 2.52 11.28 -0.41
N GLU A 608 1.23 10.98 -0.50
CA GLU A 608 0.27 11.20 0.57
C GLU A 608 -0.59 9.96 0.79
N GLY A 609 -0.89 9.65 2.06
CA GLY A 609 -1.74 8.54 2.45
C GLY A 609 -1.00 7.41 3.15
N ALA A 610 -1.75 6.38 3.57
CA ALA A 610 -1.24 5.19 4.24
C ALA A 610 -1.43 3.95 3.38
N PHE A 611 -0.38 3.32 3.07
CA PHE A 611 -0.08 2.00 2.53
C PHE A 611 -0.92 1.41 1.36
N MET A 612 -2.23 1.26 1.39
CA MET A 612 -3.06 0.87 0.23
C MET A 612 -3.79 2.06 -0.39
N ALA A 613 -3.62 3.23 0.21
CA ALA A 613 -4.11 4.51 -0.27
C ALA A 613 -2.96 5.52 -0.40
N LEU A 614 -1.72 5.08 -0.61
CA LEU A 614 -0.62 5.95 -1.03
C LEU A 614 -0.95 6.47 -2.41
N GLU A 615 -1.20 7.77 -2.50
CA GLU A 615 -1.36 8.47 -3.77
C GLU A 615 -0.07 9.26 -4.05
N GLU A 616 0.52 9.02 -5.22
CA GLU A 616 1.65 9.80 -5.72
C GLU A 616 1.12 11.05 -6.41
N TYR A 617 1.57 12.20 -5.96
CA TYR A 617 1.26 13.49 -6.55
C TYR A 617 2.47 14.08 -7.24
N ARG A 618 2.24 14.69 -8.40
CA ARG A 618 3.28 15.34 -9.22
C ARG A 618 2.90 16.79 -9.41
N THR A 619 3.74 17.70 -8.97
CA THR A 619 3.47 19.13 -9.11
C THR A 619 4.71 19.92 -9.50
N THR A 620 4.49 21.11 -10.02
CA THR A 620 5.56 22.07 -10.30
C THR A 620 5.50 23.18 -9.26
N LEU A 621 6.61 23.40 -8.56
CA LEU A 621 6.76 24.39 -7.51
C LEU A 621 7.60 25.57 -7.99
N GLY A 622 7.17 26.77 -7.65
CA GLY A 622 8.02 27.95 -7.64
C GLY A 622 8.57 28.17 -6.23
N VAL A 623 9.84 28.50 -6.13
CA VAL A 623 10.48 28.90 -4.87
C VAL A 623 11.22 30.20 -5.08
N ILE A 624 10.97 31.18 -4.23
CA ILE A 624 11.62 32.49 -4.24
C ILE A 624 12.29 32.69 -2.88
N HIS A 625 13.61 32.78 -2.85
CA HIS A 625 14.38 33.08 -1.65
C HIS A 625 14.55 34.58 -1.51
N PHE A 626 14.50 35.07 -0.28
CA PHE A 626 14.75 36.49 0.05
C PHE A 626 16.04 36.61 0.86
N PRO A 627 16.78 37.73 0.67
CA PRO A 627 18.00 38.04 1.46
C PRO A 627 17.64 38.60 2.86
N PHE A 628 16.37 38.68 3.24
CA PHE A 628 15.86 39.18 4.51
C PHE A 628 14.72 38.29 5.01
N GLU A 629 14.44 38.36 6.31
CA GLU A 629 13.34 37.60 6.92
C GLU A 629 11.99 38.16 6.49
N ILE A 630 11.07 37.24 6.15
CA ILE A 630 9.67 37.50 5.81
C ILE A 630 8.77 36.81 6.84
N PRO A 631 7.50 37.27 7.05
CA PRO A 631 6.60 36.57 7.94
C PRO A 631 6.34 35.12 7.48
N GLU A 632 6.22 34.21 8.43
CA GLU A 632 5.71 32.87 8.15
C GLU A 632 4.19 32.92 7.98
N PHE A 633 3.71 32.43 6.85
CA PHE A 633 2.29 32.38 6.53
C PHE A 633 1.94 31.27 5.56
N THR A 634 0.67 30.89 5.55
CA THR A 634 0.08 30.06 4.51
C THR A 634 -1.18 30.74 3.98
N ILE A 635 -1.26 30.95 2.67
CA ILE A 635 -2.43 31.47 1.94
C ILE A 635 -2.94 30.37 1.02
N GLU A 636 -4.16 29.96 1.21
CA GLU A 636 -4.78 28.84 0.49
C GLU A 636 -6.16 29.20 -0.01
N LYS A 637 -6.43 28.96 -1.30
CA LYS A 637 -7.77 29.10 -1.88
C LYS A 637 -8.68 28.01 -1.38
N LYS A 638 -9.85 28.34 -0.84
CA LYS A 638 -10.80 27.37 -0.28
C LYS A 638 -11.20 26.32 -1.32
N GLY A 639 -11.22 25.07 -0.91
CA GLY A 639 -11.59 23.93 -1.75
C GLY A 639 -10.50 23.41 -2.69
N PHE A 640 -9.30 24.01 -2.72
CA PHE A 640 -8.21 23.50 -3.56
C PHE A 640 -7.71 22.16 -3.06
N PHE A 641 -7.34 22.08 -1.80
CA PHE A 641 -6.86 20.83 -1.21
C PHE A 641 -7.98 19.86 -0.86
N ASP A 642 -9.17 20.34 -0.48
CA ASP A 642 -10.34 19.48 -0.23
C ASP A 642 -10.72 18.62 -1.44
N LYS A 643 -10.41 19.08 -2.64
CA LYS A 643 -10.67 18.36 -3.89
C LYS A 643 -9.64 17.28 -4.21
N TYR A 644 -8.39 17.47 -3.79
CA TYR A 644 -7.25 16.63 -4.18
C TYR A 644 -6.62 15.89 -3.02
N LEU A 645 -6.67 16.44 -1.81
CA LEU A 645 -6.02 15.95 -0.61
C LEU A 645 -7.06 15.75 0.48
N HIS A 646 -7.09 14.58 1.10
CA HIS A 646 -7.97 14.31 2.24
C HIS A 646 -7.35 14.92 3.51
N LEU A 647 -7.49 16.23 3.68
CA LEU A 647 -6.95 17.00 4.82
C LEU A 647 -7.78 16.86 6.10
N SER A 648 -8.20 15.66 6.51
CA SER A 648 -8.94 15.49 7.75
C SER A 648 -8.13 15.68 9.04
N GLU A 649 -6.79 15.86 8.99
CA GLU A 649 -5.93 15.89 10.18
C GLU A 649 -4.93 17.06 10.27
N TYR A 650 -5.05 18.09 9.42
CA TYR A 650 -4.16 19.23 9.50
C TYR A 650 -4.63 20.21 10.60
N GLN A 651 -4.54 19.79 11.87
CA GLN A 651 -4.67 20.67 13.03
C GLN A 651 -3.28 21.14 13.46
N GLU A 652 -2.78 22.21 12.85
CA GLU A 652 -1.66 22.95 13.40
C GLU A 652 -2.08 23.73 14.64
N LYS A 653 -1.44 23.43 15.74
CA LYS A 653 -1.74 24.00 17.07
C LYS A 653 -1.41 25.50 17.22
N HIS A 654 -0.79 26.18 16.24
CA HIS A 654 -0.17 27.48 16.49
C HIS A 654 -0.38 28.59 15.45
N HIS A 655 -1.22 28.44 14.42
CA HIS A 655 -1.45 29.51 13.46
C HIS A 655 -2.75 30.27 13.73
N LYS A 656 -2.66 31.60 13.88
CA LYS A 656 -3.81 32.48 13.99
C LYS A 656 -4.40 32.73 12.60
N LEU A 657 -5.74 32.70 12.49
CA LEU A 657 -6.43 33.08 11.26
C LEU A 657 -6.30 34.60 11.03
N TYR A 658 -5.91 34.98 9.80
CA TYR A 658 -5.84 36.36 9.35
C TYR A 658 -7.07 36.63 8.48
N HIS A 659 -7.98 37.49 8.96
CA HIS A 659 -9.30 37.74 8.35
C HIS A 659 -9.30 38.87 7.32
N ASP A 660 -8.23 39.66 7.24
CA ASP A 660 -8.13 40.85 6.40
C ASP A 660 -7.58 40.54 5.00
N PHE A 661 -8.07 39.44 4.40
CA PHE A 661 -7.72 39.03 3.04
C PHE A 661 -9.02 38.88 2.19
N SER A 662 -9.11 37.90 1.33
CA SER A 662 -10.32 37.62 0.56
C SER A 662 -11.13 36.49 1.20
N PRO A 663 -12.47 36.51 1.20
CA PRO A 663 -13.28 35.41 1.72
C PRO A 663 -13.11 34.07 1.00
N GLU A 664 -12.57 34.09 -0.20
CA GLU A 664 -12.25 32.88 -0.98
C GLU A 664 -10.96 32.16 -0.52
N TYR A 665 -10.18 32.82 0.34
CA TYR A 665 -8.92 32.29 0.82
C TYR A 665 -8.95 32.05 2.32
N THR A 666 -8.20 31.05 2.77
CA THR A 666 -7.85 30.82 4.17
C THR A 666 -6.40 31.27 4.36
N VAL A 667 -6.18 32.22 5.27
CA VAL A 667 -4.83 32.73 5.57
C VAL A 667 -4.49 32.40 7.01
N LYS A 668 -3.38 31.69 7.22
CA LYS A 668 -2.84 31.35 8.54
C LYS A 668 -1.50 32.04 8.73
N VAL A 669 -1.26 32.61 9.89
CA VAL A 669 -0.06 33.41 10.17
C VAL A 669 0.46 33.13 11.58
N ASN A 670 1.76 33.23 11.76
CA ASN A 670 2.39 33.18 13.09
C ASN A 670 2.22 34.52 13.83
N SER A 671 2.37 35.64 13.12
CA SER A 671 2.23 36.98 13.68
C SER A 671 1.33 37.86 12.82
N GLN A 672 0.17 38.28 13.39
CA GLN A 672 -0.76 39.18 12.70
C GLN A 672 -0.15 40.54 12.41
N THR A 673 0.67 41.08 13.33
CA THR A 673 1.32 42.39 13.18
C THR A 673 2.36 42.38 12.07
N ALA A 674 3.19 41.32 11.98
CA ALA A 674 4.20 41.15 10.91
C ALA A 674 3.50 40.95 9.56
N MET A 675 2.42 40.16 9.53
CA MET A 675 1.66 39.92 8.30
C MET A 675 0.98 41.18 7.78
N LYS A 676 0.44 42.02 8.65
CA LYS A 676 -0.20 43.30 8.29
C LYS A 676 0.81 44.28 7.67
N LYS A 677 2.06 44.27 8.11
CA LYS A 677 3.13 45.07 7.51
C LYS A 677 3.58 44.53 6.15
N PHE A 678 3.62 43.23 6.01
CA PHE A 678 4.07 42.55 4.79
C PHE A 678 3.01 42.56 3.69
N MET A 679 1.73 42.31 4.07
CA MET A 679 0.60 42.18 3.14
C MET A 679 -0.04 43.56 2.89
N ASN A 680 0.59 44.33 2.02
CA ASN A 680 -0.03 45.59 1.57
C ASN A 680 -1.09 45.30 0.48
N ASP A 681 -1.87 46.35 0.12
CA ASP A 681 -2.96 46.22 -0.84
C ASP A 681 -2.46 45.81 -2.25
N GLU A 682 -1.25 46.21 -2.66
CA GLU A 682 -0.67 45.88 -3.94
C GLU A 682 -0.31 44.38 -4.00
N LEU A 683 0.29 43.82 -2.95
CA LEU A 683 0.62 42.40 -2.87
C LEU A 683 -0.65 41.54 -2.82
N LYS A 684 -1.66 42.01 -2.09
CA LYS A 684 -2.97 41.35 -2.01
C LYS A 684 -3.65 41.30 -3.38
N GLN A 685 -3.67 42.40 -4.13
CA GLN A 685 -4.20 42.47 -5.47
C GLN A 685 -3.40 41.61 -6.45
N LEU A 686 -2.08 41.57 -6.32
CA LEU A 686 -1.22 40.70 -7.14
C LEU A 686 -1.55 39.23 -6.96
N ILE A 687 -1.68 38.77 -5.71
CA ILE A 687 -2.03 37.36 -5.41
C ILE A 687 -3.41 37.02 -5.99
N LEU A 688 -4.38 37.89 -5.84
CA LEU A 688 -5.73 37.70 -6.37
C LEU A 688 -5.76 37.71 -7.91
N ALA A 689 -5.05 38.67 -8.55
CA ALA A 689 -5.00 38.78 -10.01
C ALA A 689 -4.29 37.58 -10.68
N MET A 690 -3.30 37.00 -10.00
CA MET A 690 -2.58 35.83 -10.46
C MET A 690 -3.36 34.51 -10.25
N ASP A 691 -4.44 34.56 -9.49
CA ASP A 691 -5.25 33.38 -9.11
C ASP A 691 -4.38 32.24 -8.57
N LEU A 692 -3.50 32.59 -7.62
CA LEU A 692 -2.61 31.62 -6.99
C LEU A 692 -3.38 30.80 -5.95
N HIS A 693 -3.25 29.49 -5.99
CA HIS A 693 -4.04 28.59 -5.16
C HIS A 693 -3.41 28.29 -3.81
N HIS A 694 -2.08 28.27 -3.74
CA HIS A 694 -1.36 28.08 -2.48
C HIS A 694 -0.01 28.81 -2.51
N LEU A 695 0.20 29.62 -1.48
CA LEU A 695 1.49 30.24 -1.15
C LEU A 695 1.83 29.93 0.30
N GLU A 696 3.07 29.58 0.55
CA GLU A 696 3.55 29.32 1.90
C GLU A 696 4.93 29.96 2.10
N SER A 697 5.12 30.62 3.23
CA SER A 697 6.38 31.19 3.66
C SER A 697 6.92 30.46 4.88
N ASN A 698 8.21 30.11 4.86
CA ASN A 698 8.96 29.55 5.99
C ASN A 698 9.83 30.56 6.73
N GLY A 699 9.67 31.86 6.43
CA GLY A 699 10.49 32.94 6.98
C GLY A 699 11.65 33.40 6.08
N GLU A 700 12.18 32.55 5.20
CA GLU A 700 13.31 32.84 4.31
C GLU A 700 12.94 32.76 2.82
N ALA A 701 11.91 32.01 2.51
CA ALA A 701 11.47 31.78 1.15
C ALA A 701 9.96 31.65 1.02
N ILE A 702 9.41 31.96 -0.15
CA ILE A 702 8.02 31.72 -0.53
C ILE A 702 7.96 30.51 -1.48
N LEU A 703 7.13 29.56 -1.12
CA LEU A 703 6.75 28.42 -1.93
C LEU A 703 5.42 28.72 -2.65
N ILE A 704 5.39 28.47 -3.95
CA ILE A 704 4.23 28.75 -4.82
C ILE A 704 3.83 27.46 -5.52
N PHE A 705 2.58 27.04 -5.35
CA PHE A 705 2.02 25.96 -6.15
C PHE A 705 1.41 26.50 -7.43
N THR A 706 1.67 25.81 -8.53
CA THR A 706 0.91 26.01 -9.77
C THR A 706 -0.50 25.38 -9.60
N ASN A 707 -1.44 25.83 -10.42
CA ASN A 707 -2.88 25.54 -10.28
C ASN A 707 -3.30 24.07 -10.41
N ASP A 708 -2.38 23.12 -10.45
CA ASP A 708 -2.69 21.69 -10.61
C ASP A 708 -1.68 20.82 -9.84
N LEU A 709 -2.16 19.73 -9.30
CA LEU A 709 -1.32 18.65 -8.75
C LEU A 709 -0.83 17.71 -9.87
N ARG A 710 -0.48 18.30 -11.01
CA ARG A 710 0.23 17.72 -12.14
C ARG A 710 1.39 18.60 -12.50
N PHE A 711 2.35 18.06 -13.25
CA PHE A 711 3.41 18.91 -13.79
C PHE A 711 2.82 20.03 -14.64
N ALA A 712 3.07 21.27 -14.22
CA ALA A 712 2.47 22.43 -14.88
C ALA A 712 2.85 22.50 -16.35
N PRO A 713 1.93 22.96 -17.21
CA PRO A 713 2.26 23.32 -18.60
C PRO A 713 3.39 24.36 -18.61
N ILE A 714 4.22 24.30 -19.66
CA ILE A 714 5.38 25.19 -19.76
C ILE A 714 4.99 26.68 -19.73
N GLY A 715 3.81 27.01 -20.28
CA GLY A 715 3.28 28.38 -20.23
C GLY A 715 2.92 28.88 -18.81
N ALA A 716 2.63 27.98 -17.87
CA ALA A 716 2.34 28.36 -16.50
C ALA A 716 3.61 28.79 -15.73
N MET A 717 4.80 28.39 -16.17
CA MET A 717 6.07 28.80 -15.54
C MET A 717 6.34 30.28 -15.71
N SER A 718 5.86 30.89 -16.78
CA SER A 718 5.96 32.35 -16.98
C SER A 718 5.19 33.13 -15.92
N LYS A 719 4.09 32.59 -15.39
CA LYS A 719 3.33 33.22 -14.28
C LYS A 719 4.15 33.29 -12.98
N ILE A 720 4.91 32.24 -12.64
CA ILE A 720 5.76 32.22 -11.45
C ILE A 720 6.87 33.29 -11.59
N VAL A 721 7.43 33.43 -12.77
CA VAL A 721 8.47 34.45 -13.04
C VAL A 721 7.88 35.85 -13.01
N GLN A 722 6.71 36.07 -13.62
CA GLN A 722 5.97 37.33 -13.55
C GLN A 722 5.62 37.71 -12.11
N PHE A 723 5.14 36.74 -11.32
CA PHE A 723 4.86 36.95 -9.90
C PHE A 723 6.12 37.38 -9.14
N LYS A 724 7.26 36.74 -9.39
CA LYS A 724 8.55 37.09 -8.79
C LYS A 724 8.96 38.52 -9.15
N GLU A 725 8.86 38.93 -10.41
CA GLU A 725 9.20 40.28 -10.85
C GLU A 725 8.31 41.36 -10.21
N ALA A 726 7.00 41.11 -10.19
CA ALA A 726 6.04 42.00 -9.56
C ALA A 726 6.23 42.06 -8.04
N LEU A 727 6.48 40.94 -7.38
CA LEU A 727 6.78 40.87 -5.95
C LEU A 727 8.06 41.65 -5.61
N LYS A 728 9.09 41.57 -6.44
CA LYS A 728 10.34 42.31 -6.26
C LYS A 728 10.14 43.82 -6.36
N SER A 729 9.29 44.31 -7.27
CA SER A 729 8.97 45.73 -7.39
C SER A 729 8.21 46.26 -6.17
N ILE A 730 7.24 45.51 -5.65
CA ILE A 730 6.45 45.86 -4.46
C ILE A 730 7.35 45.90 -3.20
N ILE A 731 8.27 44.95 -3.03
CA ILE A 731 9.13 44.86 -1.87
C ILE A 731 10.21 46.01 -1.90
N LYS A 732 10.74 46.38 -3.08
CA LYS A 732 11.66 47.53 -3.21
C LYS A 732 10.98 48.86 -2.83
N LEU A 733 9.72 49.05 -3.25
CA LEU A 733 8.92 50.23 -2.89
C LEU A 733 8.66 50.34 -1.38
N ASN A 734 8.63 49.22 -0.66
CA ASN A 734 8.42 49.19 0.81
C ASN A 734 9.71 49.27 1.63
N ALA A 735 10.89 49.20 1.00
CA ALA A 735 12.19 49.29 1.64
C ALA A 735 12.82 50.70 1.53
N GLU A 736 12.29 51.55 0.62
CA GLU A 736 12.55 53.00 0.52
C GLU A 736 11.47 53.75 1.36
#